data_56ded438eed034d8c55a65bf3a137643
#
_entry.id   56ded438eed034d8c55a65bf3a137643
#
_cell.length_a   1.000
_cell.length_b   1.000
_cell.length_c   1.000
_cell.angle_alpha   90.00
_cell.angle_beta   90.00
_cell.angle_gamma   90.00
#
_symmetry.space_group_name_H-M   'P 1'
#
loop_
_entity.id
_entity.type
_entity.pdbx_description
1 polymer ?
#
loop_
_entity_poly.entity_id
_entity_poly.type
_entity_poly.pdbx_seq_one_letter_code
_entity_poly.pdbx_strand_id
1 'polypeptide(L)'
;MGRATGWLTVLVLCLPGAAQADVEGKLNLYEQEAKQISETLPRPDSQSPQTQSRRLVDAQTAFALGDYDASALTLFDLASRPGADQETALFYLGESLYRKGDKGAARSYFGQVVIANNVGGKYYALALVRLVEIGIIQQDPNEVETHLAALERMTPRLPQVPYVRGKFLFSQGKYDDAIAQFNEVAKGSAWELQAQYFIGTSHVAKQDLPRATEVFTDVTQRKPKTSNDRRVIELSQLALGRVYYERDEPAKSIDSYLLVDRQSDLFADALYEVGWVYVKGKQFDKALRALELLALSEPTSNKTATVRILEGNLRIRKAQIVRQAQIVGSIDVDTKQDPAVEYDKAAAVFAETHDVFFPSYQALAAMIESQGDPADYLAQLAERETHVFHAAPPIPEAAAQYLREEPDVQRAVANQMDLGTIQAHLTEAEATIERLEGVLAANDKTIVYPALGSRRSRIGEIQGDLIAIRSDLADQQLALIAPSGDLMQVSGQRKMLVQQLGASPEEAYAARLIETRAGYDRVEEGAAEVSSALDTTQAVAVALRKYVNDPPAEGTTEPTVAAEVKASTNTELVATAAEVFAIENELRAIRREITLGNDLAGAGDVALTAAREKRRQLKAAQDAEQRLLVGYASASRDGNKSKKLAALGERAARISDTLAQTELAVDTIVDQAMAQAKITIAQERQNVDAYKTELAEYEIESRSIGATVLGASFKDVKAKFYDVIVRTDVGAIDVVWSQKEDADDDLKRLNLSRSRELKQLKDEFKDILDAAMPSPGTPKAAEPPPMPAPSAPSGSPDKGTGGDTRVKPGAEVPKAAPTVRPDNETKPKGGSK
;
A
#
# COMPACT_ATOMS: atom_id res chain seq x y z
N MET A 1 -24.37 -21.69 40.16
CA MET A 1 -25.21 -22.92 40.31
C MET A 1 -24.26 -24.10 40.35
N GLY A 2 -24.08 -24.64 41.56
CA GLY A 2 -23.11 -25.68 41.83
C GLY A 2 -23.54 -27.03 41.24
N ARG A 3 -22.60 -27.73 40.71
CA ARG A 3 -22.65 -29.17 40.56
C ARG A 3 -21.54 -29.78 41.39
N ALA A 4 -21.93 -30.34 42.51
CA ALA A 4 -21.11 -31.21 43.31
C ALA A 4 -20.85 -32.51 42.51
N THR A 5 -19.58 -32.72 42.12
CA THR A 5 -19.12 -34.05 41.68
C THR A 5 -18.80 -34.87 42.89
N GLY A 6 -19.72 -35.76 43.20
CA GLY A 6 -19.54 -36.73 44.28
C GLY A 6 -18.42 -37.70 43.94
N TRP A 7 -17.53 -37.87 44.87
CA TRP A 7 -16.56 -38.96 44.93
C TRP A 7 -17.26 -40.27 45.13
N LEU A 8 -17.36 -41.06 44.08
CA LEU A 8 -17.76 -42.47 44.18
C LEU A 8 -16.52 -43.27 44.56
N THR A 9 -16.35 -43.47 45.85
CA THR A 9 -15.44 -44.51 46.35
C THR A 9 -16.01 -45.88 46.00
N VAL A 10 -15.60 -46.39 44.85
CA VAL A 10 -15.91 -47.76 44.46
C VAL A 10 -15.06 -48.70 45.32
N LEU A 11 -15.71 -49.25 46.34
CA LEU A 11 -15.17 -50.37 47.07
C LEU A 11 -15.23 -51.59 46.17
N VAL A 12 -14.16 -51.87 45.42
CA VAL A 12 -14.03 -53.10 44.61
C VAL A 12 -13.72 -54.24 45.54
N LEU A 13 -14.70 -55.05 45.82
CA LEU A 13 -14.54 -56.38 46.35
C LEU A 13 -13.79 -57.21 45.29
N CYS A 14 -12.48 -57.39 45.47
CA CYS A 14 -11.62 -58.11 44.57
C CYS A 14 -11.94 -59.59 44.52
N LEU A 15 -12.52 -60.05 43.43
CA LEU A 15 -12.37 -61.43 42.97
C LEU A 15 -10.94 -61.55 42.37
N PRO A 16 -10.07 -62.45 42.84
CA PRO A 16 -8.64 -62.48 42.54
C PRO A 16 -8.29 -62.78 41.06
N GLY A 17 -9.27 -63.09 40.24
CA GLY A 17 -9.02 -63.29 38.78
C GLY A 17 -9.29 -62.07 37.90
N ALA A 18 -10.15 -61.13 38.29
CA ALA A 18 -10.51 -59.94 37.52
C ALA A 18 -9.44 -58.84 37.61
N ALA A 19 -8.79 -58.72 38.78
CA ALA A 19 -7.72 -57.73 38.98
C ALA A 19 -6.45 -58.04 38.15
N GLN A 20 -6.14 -59.33 37.94
CA GLN A 20 -4.99 -59.71 37.11
C GLN A 20 -5.22 -59.51 35.61
N ALA A 21 -6.44 -59.74 35.11
CA ALA A 21 -6.78 -59.46 33.71
C ALA A 21 -6.77 -57.95 33.40
N ASP A 22 -7.16 -57.09 34.34
CA ASP A 22 -7.06 -55.63 34.21
C ASP A 22 -5.61 -55.13 34.14
N VAL A 23 -4.73 -55.66 34.99
CA VAL A 23 -3.27 -55.32 34.95
C VAL A 23 -2.62 -55.76 33.66
N GLU A 24 -2.93 -56.95 33.14
CA GLU A 24 -2.37 -57.46 31.89
C GLU A 24 -2.88 -56.62 30.68
N GLY A 25 -4.14 -56.19 30.69
CA GLY A 25 -4.71 -55.28 29.71
C GLY A 25 -4.00 -53.90 29.69
N LYS A 26 -3.77 -53.32 30.87
CA LYS A 26 -3.03 -52.06 31.00
C LYS A 26 -1.57 -52.19 30.56
N LEU A 27 -0.88 -53.24 30.89
CA LEU A 27 0.49 -53.48 30.45
C LEU A 27 0.59 -53.66 28.93
N ASN A 28 -0.41 -54.30 28.28
CA ASN A 28 -0.47 -54.39 26.82
C ASN A 28 -0.58 -53.01 26.18
N LEU A 29 -1.47 -52.17 26.73
CA LEU A 29 -1.64 -50.78 26.24
C LEU A 29 -0.35 -49.97 26.38
N TYR A 30 0.24 -49.96 27.57
CA TYR A 30 1.46 -49.16 27.83
C TYR A 30 2.67 -49.66 27.05
N GLU A 31 2.78 -50.96 26.76
CA GLU A 31 3.81 -51.50 25.89
C GLU A 31 3.68 -51.01 24.45
N GLN A 32 2.46 -50.95 23.92
CA GLN A 32 2.18 -50.40 22.60
C GLN A 32 2.45 -48.90 22.56
N GLU A 33 1.94 -48.14 23.55
CA GLU A 33 2.20 -46.69 23.60
C GLU A 33 3.69 -46.36 23.75
N ALA A 34 4.42 -47.07 24.63
CA ALA A 34 5.85 -46.85 24.79
C ALA A 34 6.64 -47.09 23.51
N LYS A 35 6.26 -48.18 22.76
CA LYS A 35 6.84 -48.47 21.45
C LYS A 35 6.51 -47.39 20.42
N GLN A 36 5.23 -46.95 20.35
CA GLN A 36 4.81 -45.90 19.45
C GLN A 36 5.53 -44.57 19.72
N ILE A 37 5.63 -44.16 20.97
CA ILE A 37 6.37 -42.92 21.34
C ILE A 37 7.82 -43.04 20.93
N SER A 38 8.50 -44.17 21.19
CA SER A 38 9.89 -44.37 20.85
C SER A 38 10.16 -44.40 19.32
N GLU A 39 9.26 -45.03 18.55
CA GLU A 39 9.43 -45.13 17.07
C GLU A 39 9.10 -43.83 16.34
N THR A 40 8.27 -42.96 16.94
CA THR A 40 7.85 -41.70 16.32
C THR A 40 8.65 -40.47 16.75
N LEU A 41 9.79 -40.66 17.45
CA LEU A 41 10.67 -39.55 17.78
C LEU A 41 11.24 -38.89 16.51
N PRO A 42 11.24 -37.55 16.38
CA PRO A 42 11.81 -36.87 15.24
C PRO A 42 13.34 -37.09 15.20
N ARG A 43 13.86 -37.31 14.00
CA ARG A 43 15.32 -37.35 13.83
C ARG A 43 15.86 -35.94 13.68
N PRO A 44 17.01 -35.58 14.28
CA PRO A 44 17.55 -34.22 14.26
C PRO A 44 17.83 -33.64 12.87
N ASP A 45 18.08 -34.52 11.86
CA ASP A 45 18.54 -34.10 10.54
C ASP A 45 17.45 -33.80 9.51
N SER A 46 16.19 -33.81 9.90
CA SER A 46 15.10 -33.51 8.97
C SER A 46 14.75 -32.03 8.90
N GLN A 47 15.63 -31.18 8.34
CA GLN A 47 15.16 -29.99 7.64
C GLN A 47 14.37 -30.51 6.41
N SER A 48 13.06 -30.61 6.61
CA SER A 48 12.19 -31.22 5.63
C SER A 48 12.11 -30.33 4.37
N PRO A 49 12.39 -30.86 3.16
CA PRO A 49 12.14 -30.16 1.90
C PRO A 49 10.70 -29.63 1.79
N GLN A 50 9.77 -30.24 2.50
CA GLN A 50 8.35 -29.84 2.59
C GLN A 50 8.14 -28.45 3.19
N THR A 51 9.04 -27.95 4.05
CA THR A 51 8.91 -26.61 4.65
C THR A 51 9.24 -25.50 3.64
N GLN A 52 10.23 -25.72 2.77
CA GLN A 52 10.60 -24.76 1.73
C GLN A 52 9.53 -24.66 0.64
N SER A 53 9.02 -25.79 0.14
CA SER A 53 7.92 -25.82 -0.83
C SER A 53 6.65 -25.16 -0.29
N ARG A 54 6.37 -25.27 1.01
CA ARG A 54 5.22 -24.60 1.62
C ARG A 54 5.39 -23.08 1.63
N ARG A 55 6.55 -22.57 2.04
CA ARG A 55 6.87 -21.13 2.00
C ARG A 55 6.78 -20.55 0.59
N LEU A 56 7.20 -21.31 -0.43
CA LEU A 56 7.06 -20.90 -1.83
C LEU A 56 5.58 -20.76 -2.23
N VAL A 57 4.73 -21.71 -1.82
CA VAL A 57 3.28 -21.67 -2.09
C VAL A 57 2.63 -20.48 -1.35
N ASP A 58 3.02 -20.23 -0.11
CA ASP A 58 2.53 -19.10 0.68
C ASP A 58 2.90 -17.76 0.01
N ALA A 59 4.15 -17.63 -0.47
CA ALA A 59 4.61 -16.45 -1.22
C ALA A 59 3.88 -16.27 -2.56
N GLN A 60 3.63 -17.35 -3.30
CA GLN A 60 2.83 -17.30 -4.54
C GLN A 60 1.36 -16.93 -4.26
N THR A 61 0.84 -17.31 -3.10
CA THR A 61 -0.52 -16.94 -2.67
C THR A 61 -0.59 -15.45 -2.34
N ALA A 62 0.39 -14.92 -1.61
CA ALA A 62 0.51 -13.48 -1.35
C ALA A 62 0.59 -12.68 -2.66
N PHE A 63 1.42 -13.13 -3.61
CA PHE A 63 1.50 -12.55 -4.95
C PHE A 63 0.14 -12.53 -5.67
N ALA A 64 -0.59 -13.65 -5.63
CA ALA A 64 -1.90 -13.76 -6.28
C ALA A 64 -2.97 -12.85 -5.63
N LEU A 65 -2.85 -12.57 -4.33
CA LEU A 65 -3.70 -11.65 -3.58
C LEU A 65 -3.31 -10.18 -3.78
N GLY A 66 -2.19 -9.90 -4.45
CA GLY A 66 -1.67 -8.54 -4.68
C GLY A 66 -0.79 -8.00 -3.55
N ASP A 67 -0.52 -8.79 -2.53
CA ASP A 67 0.42 -8.46 -1.47
C ASP A 67 1.86 -8.75 -1.95
N TYR A 68 2.38 -7.80 -2.73
CA TYR A 68 3.71 -7.95 -3.35
C TYR A 68 4.84 -7.80 -2.33
N ASP A 69 4.61 -7.12 -1.21
CA ASP A 69 5.60 -6.93 -0.15
C ASP A 69 5.83 -8.21 0.62
N ALA A 70 4.78 -8.84 1.14
CA ALA A 70 4.87 -10.13 1.82
C ALA A 70 5.43 -11.22 0.89
N SER A 71 5.02 -11.19 -0.39
CA SER A 71 5.55 -12.10 -1.41
C SER A 71 7.05 -11.90 -1.62
N ALA A 72 7.51 -10.66 -1.86
CA ALA A 72 8.91 -10.35 -2.11
C ALA A 72 9.80 -10.72 -0.92
N LEU A 73 9.39 -10.40 0.29
CA LEU A 73 10.12 -10.72 1.52
C LEU A 73 10.35 -12.24 1.68
N THR A 74 9.30 -13.04 1.48
CA THR A 74 9.40 -14.50 1.57
C THR A 74 10.25 -15.10 0.45
N LEU A 75 10.12 -14.56 -0.78
CA LEU A 75 10.84 -15.04 -1.96
C LEU A 75 12.31 -14.66 -1.94
N PHE A 76 12.69 -13.54 -1.33
CA PHE A 76 14.08 -13.12 -1.21
C PHE A 76 14.95 -14.18 -0.50
N ASP A 77 14.48 -14.71 0.62
CA ASP A 77 15.16 -15.79 1.34
C ASP A 77 15.24 -17.06 0.49
N LEU A 78 14.16 -17.41 -0.21
CA LEU A 78 14.13 -18.61 -1.07
C LEU A 78 15.00 -18.46 -2.34
N ALA A 79 15.07 -17.27 -2.91
CA ALA A 79 15.86 -16.95 -4.10
C ALA A 79 17.38 -17.02 -3.83
N SER A 80 17.80 -16.67 -2.59
CA SER A 80 19.20 -16.74 -2.17
C SER A 80 19.73 -18.16 -1.94
N ARG A 81 18.83 -19.15 -1.79
CA ARG A 81 19.19 -20.54 -1.49
C ARG A 81 19.23 -21.40 -2.76
N PRO A 82 20.36 -22.07 -3.07
CA PRO A 82 20.41 -23.01 -4.20
C PRO A 82 19.46 -24.18 -3.96
N GLY A 83 18.62 -24.49 -4.96
CA GLY A 83 17.67 -25.58 -4.87
C GLY A 83 16.69 -25.63 -6.04
N ALA A 84 15.80 -26.62 -6.03
CA ALA A 84 14.80 -26.81 -7.09
C ALA A 84 13.79 -25.63 -7.20
N ASP A 85 13.56 -24.92 -6.13
CA ASP A 85 12.59 -23.83 -6.04
C ASP A 85 13.21 -22.46 -6.36
N GLN A 86 14.54 -22.36 -6.50
CA GLN A 86 15.28 -21.11 -6.68
C GLN A 86 14.84 -20.34 -7.94
N GLU A 87 14.74 -21.02 -9.10
CA GLU A 87 14.30 -20.39 -10.35
C GLU A 87 12.90 -19.78 -10.21
N THR A 88 12.00 -20.52 -9.54
CA THR A 88 10.64 -20.05 -9.26
C THR A 88 10.65 -18.84 -8.31
N ALA A 89 11.45 -18.90 -7.26
CA ALA A 89 11.58 -17.80 -6.30
C ALA A 89 12.15 -16.53 -6.94
N LEU A 90 13.23 -16.64 -7.73
CA LEU A 90 13.81 -15.53 -8.47
C LEU A 90 12.81 -14.88 -9.43
N PHE A 91 12.05 -15.69 -10.17
CA PHE A 91 11.08 -15.19 -11.12
C PHE A 91 9.94 -14.44 -10.42
N TYR A 92 9.32 -15.04 -9.39
CA TYR A 92 8.20 -14.37 -8.66
C TYR A 92 8.67 -13.18 -7.83
N LEU A 93 9.91 -13.19 -7.34
CA LEU A 93 10.52 -12.02 -6.71
C LEU A 93 10.66 -10.87 -7.72
N GLY A 94 11.19 -11.16 -8.91
CA GLY A 94 11.24 -10.20 -10.02
C GLY A 94 9.85 -9.68 -10.40
N GLU A 95 8.82 -10.54 -10.46
CA GLU A 95 7.44 -10.15 -10.76
C GLU A 95 6.85 -9.26 -9.65
N SER A 96 7.09 -9.58 -8.37
CA SER A 96 6.62 -8.78 -7.23
C SER A 96 7.19 -7.37 -7.27
N LEU A 97 8.51 -7.24 -7.46
CA LEU A 97 9.20 -5.95 -7.59
C LEU A 97 8.77 -5.19 -8.84
N TYR A 98 8.58 -5.89 -9.97
CA TYR A 98 8.06 -5.28 -11.19
C TYR A 98 6.67 -4.68 -10.98
N ARG A 99 5.78 -5.34 -10.23
CA ARG A 99 4.45 -4.85 -9.88
C ARG A 99 4.47 -3.67 -8.91
N LYS A 100 5.39 -3.66 -7.97
CA LYS A 100 5.66 -2.51 -7.08
C LYS A 100 6.21 -1.29 -7.82
N GLY A 101 6.71 -1.44 -9.05
CA GLY A 101 7.29 -0.36 -9.85
C GLY A 101 8.82 -0.33 -9.81
N ASP A 102 9.46 -1.13 -8.97
CA ASP A 102 10.93 -1.24 -8.93
C ASP A 102 11.46 -2.06 -10.13
N LYS A 103 11.62 -1.34 -11.26
CA LYS A 103 12.10 -1.94 -12.50
C LYS A 103 13.57 -2.32 -12.44
N GLY A 104 14.37 -1.60 -11.63
CA GLY A 104 15.81 -1.83 -11.48
C GLY A 104 16.09 -3.14 -10.77
N ALA A 105 15.52 -3.34 -9.58
CA ALA A 105 15.66 -4.59 -8.84
C ALA A 105 15.02 -5.77 -9.59
N ALA A 106 13.83 -5.58 -10.18
CA ALA A 106 13.18 -6.62 -11.00
C ALA A 106 14.09 -7.09 -12.14
N ARG A 107 14.76 -6.15 -12.86
CA ARG A 107 15.74 -6.47 -13.92
C ARG A 107 16.87 -7.37 -13.40
N SER A 108 17.40 -7.09 -12.20
CA SER A 108 18.47 -7.89 -11.60
C SER A 108 18.04 -9.33 -11.37
N TYR A 109 16.86 -9.57 -10.81
CA TYR A 109 16.36 -10.91 -10.53
C TYR A 109 15.96 -11.68 -11.80
N PHE A 110 15.31 -11.03 -12.76
CA PHE A 110 15.07 -11.66 -14.07
C PHE A 110 16.38 -11.97 -14.80
N GLY A 111 17.39 -11.09 -14.68
CA GLY A 111 18.74 -11.32 -15.19
C GLY A 111 19.37 -12.58 -14.59
N GLN A 112 19.24 -12.81 -13.29
CA GLN A 112 19.73 -14.02 -12.63
C GLN A 112 19.06 -15.29 -13.17
N VAL A 113 17.73 -15.27 -13.42
CA VAL A 113 17.02 -16.40 -14.06
C VAL A 113 17.63 -16.70 -15.45
N VAL A 114 17.96 -15.66 -16.22
CA VAL A 114 18.54 -15.82 -17.57
C VAL A 114 20.01 -16.24 -17.53
N ILE A 115 20.82 -15.70 -16.61
CA ILE A 115 22.24 -16.06 -16.44
C ILE A 115 22.40 -17.51 -16.02
N ALA A 116 21.49 -18.08 -15.25
CA ALA A 116 21.47 -19.51 -14.93
C ALA A 116 21.38 -20.41 -16.17
N ASN A 117 21.06 -19.80 -17.34
CA ASN A 117 21.04 -20.38 -18.67
C ASN A 117 20.24 -21.70 -18.79
N ASN A 118 19.21 -21.85 -17.99
CA ASN A 118 18.28 -22.96 -18.06
C ASN A 118 17.26 -22.72 -19.17
N VAL A 119 17.67 -22.82 -20.44
CA VAL A 119 16.83 -22.52 -21.62
C VAL A 119 15.53 -23.35 -21.66
N GLY A 120 15.54 -24.53 -21.03
CA GLY A 120 14.35 -25.39 -20.86
C GLY A 120 13.57 -25.10 -19.57
N GLY A 121 14.03 -24.19 -18.72
CA GLY A 121 13.39 -23.79 -17.47
C GLY A 121 12.04 -23.13 -17.71
N LYS A 122 11.14 -23.35 -16.76
CA LYS A 122 9.76 -22.86 -16.83
C LYS A 122 9.67 -21.33 -16.98
N TYR A 123 10.60 -20.61 -16.36
CA TYR A 123 10.54 -19.15 -16.26
C TYR A 123 11.55 -18.41 -17.12
N TYR A 124 12.51 -19.10 -17.72
CA TYR A 124 13.57 -18.49 -18.56
C TYR A 124 13.00 -17.56 -19.64
N ALA A 125 12.05 -18.05 -20.41
CA ALA A 125 11.45 -17.30 -21.50
C ALA A 125 10.54 -16.15 -21.00
N LEU A 126 9.87 -16.34 -19.85
CA LEU A 126 9.07 -15.29 -19.23
C LEU A 126 9.95 -14.17 -18.66
N ALA A 127 11.08 -14.52 -18.06
CA ALA A 127 12.09 -13.55 -17.60
C ALA A 127 12.64 -12.70 -18.75
N LEU A 128 12.98 -13.33 -19.90
CA LEU A 128 13.39 -12.60 -21.11
C LEU A 128 12.32 -11.61 -21.59
N VAL A 129 11.04 -12.00 -21.57
CA VAL A 129 9.93 -11.08 -21.92
C VAL A 129 9.91 -9.88 -21.01
N ARG A 130 10.07 -10.07 -19.70
CA ARG A 130 10.12 -8.96 -18.73
C ARG A 130 11.35 -8.07 -18.93
N LEU A 131 12.50 -8.65 -19.21
CA LEU A 131 13.71 -7.88 -19.52
C LEU A 131 13.54 -7.02 -20.78
N VAL A 132 12.87 -7.55 -21.82
CA VAL A 132 12.50 -6.75 -23.02
C VAL A 132 11.58 -5.58 -22.63
N GLU A 133 10.55 -5.81 -21.82
CA GLU A 133 9.64 -4.76 -21.36
C GLU A 133 10.35 -3.67 -20.54
N ILE A 134 11.24 -4.09 -19.62
CA ILE A 134 12.05 -3.17 -18.82
C ILE A 134 13.01 -2.38 -19.71
N GLY A 135 13.70 -3.04 -20.64
CA GLY A 135 14.63 -2.38 -21.55
C GLY A 135 13.96 -1.36 -22.48
N ILE A 136 12.71 -1.62 -22.91
CA ILE A 136 11.90 -0.62 -23.63
C ILE A 136 11.65 0.62 -22.75
N ILE A 137 11.28 0.42 -21.49
CA ILE A 137 11.02 1.52 -20.54
C ILE A 137 12.30 2.31 -20.26
N GLN A 138 13.42 1.64 -20.09
CA GLN A 138 14.73 2.23 -19.83
C GLN A 138 15.43 2.80 -21.08
N GLN A 139 14.82 2.62 -22.26
CA GLN A 139 15.34 3.07 -23.55
C GLN A 139 16.72 2.48 -23.89
N ASP A 140 16.95 1.20 -23.56
CA ASP A 140 18.15 0.44 -23.91
C ASP A 140 17.91 -0.53 -25.09
N PRO A 141 18.04 -0.06 -26.35
CA PRO A 141 17.71 -0.87 -27.53
C PRO A 141 18.65 -2.06 -27.73
N ASN A 142 19.91 -1.96 -27.28
CA ASN A 142 20.90 -3.06 -27.47
C ASN A 142 20.54 -4.26 -26.58
N GLU A 143 20.17 -4.00 -25.33
CA GLU A 143 19.72 -5.03 -24.41
C GLU A 143 18.42 -5.68 -24.91
N VAL A 144 17.46 -4.87 -25.34
CA VAL A 144 16.18 -5.34 -25.88
C VAL A 144 16.41 -6.26 -27.09
N GLU A 145 17.25 -5.89 -28.05
CA GLU A 145 17.55 -6.72 -29.22
C GLU A 145 18.23 -8.03 -28.84
N THR A 146 19.11 -8.03 -27.86
CA THR A 146 19.77 -9.22 -27.35
C THR A 146 18.77 -10.23 -26.80
N HIS A 147 17.84 -9.75 -25.95
CA HIS A 147 16.82 -10.60 -25.36
C HIS A 147 15.76 -11.06 -26.37
N LEU A 148 15.36 -10.20 -27.31
CA LEU A 148 14.47 -10.59 -28.40
C LEU A 148 15.08 -11.67 -29.30
N ALA A 149 16.37 -11.54 -29.65
CA ALA A 149 17.07 -12.56 -30.43
C ALA A 149 17.13 -13.92 -29.69
N ALA A 150 17.25 -13.91 -28.36
CA ALA A 150 17.17 -15.12 -27.56
C ALA A 150 15.76 -15.75 -27.59
N LEU A 151 14.72 -14.94 -27.44
CA LEU A 151 13.31 -15.39 -27.50
C LEU A 151 12.94 -15.98 -28.88
N GLU A 152 13.44 -15.42 -29.96
CA GLU A 152 13.15 -15.88 -31.33
C GLU A 152 13.78 -17.24 -31.68
N ARG A 153 14.89 -17.58 -31.03
CA ARG A 153 15.56 -18.90 -31.18
C ARG A 153 14.83 -20.02 -30.45
N MET A 154 13.87 -19.67 -29.58
CA MET A 154 13.16 -20.69 -28.78
C MET A 154 12.12 -21.45 -29.62
N THR A 155 12.04 -22.77 -29.40
CA THR A 155 11.04 -23.64 -30.01
C THR A 155 10.31 -24.44 -28.92
N PRO A 156 8.98 -24.35 -28.82
CA PRO A 156 8.06 -23.52 -29.62
C PRO A 156 8.18 -22.02 -29.30
N ARG A 157 7.92 -21.17 -30.30
CA ARG A 157 7.91 -19.70 -30.10
C ARG A 157 6.79 -19.32 -29.12
N LEU A 158 7.12 -18.50 -28.12
CA LEU A 158 6.14 -18.03 -27.15
C LEU A 158 5.07 -17.12 -27.80
N PRO A 159 3.78 -17.25 -27.43
CA PRO A 159 2.70 -16.45 -28.00
C PRO A 159 2.83 -14.94 -27.80
N GLN A 160 3.54 -14.49 -26.76
CA GLN A 160 3.75 -13.07 -26.45
C GLN A 160 4.92 -12.41 -27.20
N VAL A 161 5.79 -13.17 -27.87
CA VAL A 161 6.96 -12.63 -28.58
C VAL A 161 6.56 -11.58 -29.65
N PRO A 162 5.55 -11.81 -30.51
CA PRO A 162 5.12 -10.80 -31.45
C PRO A 162 4.65 -9.52 -30.77
N TYR A 163 3.99 -9.63 -29.63
CA TYR A 163 3.51 -8.47 -28.87
C TYR A 163 4.67 -7.61 -28.33
N VAL A 164 5.64 -8.20 -27.63
CA VAL A 164 6.78 -7.43 -27.07
C VAL A 164 7.68 -6.88 -28.16
N ARG A 165 7.87 -7.63 -29.28
CA ARG A 165 8.59 -7.12 -30.45
C ARG A 165 7.86 -5.93 -31.11
N GLY A 166 6.55 -6.02 -31.24
CA GLY A 166 5.72 -4.90 -31.73
C GLY A 166 5.86 -3.66 -30.87
N LYS A 167 5.84 -3.80 -29.52
CA LYS A 167 6.07 -2.69 -28.59
C LYS A 167 7.46 -2.06 -28.78
N PHE A 168 8.49 -2.87 -28.98
CA PHE A 168 9.84 -2.37 -29.22
C PHE A 168 9.93 -1.58 -30.52
N LEU A 169 9.37 -2.10 -31.61
CA LEU A 169 9.34 -1.40 -32.89
C LEU A 169 8.51 -0.11 -32.82
N PHE A 170 7.41 -0.13 -32.08
CA PHE A 170 6.60 1.05 -31.81
C PHE A 170 7.40 2.13 -31.07
N SER A 171 8.15 1.75 -30.02
CA SER A 171 8.99 2.71 -29.27
C SER A 171 10.11 3.33 -30.12
N GLN A 172 10.55 2.63 -31.18
CA GLN A 172 11.50 3.14 -32.18
C GLN A 172 10.86 3.97 -33.29
N GLY A 173 9.53 4.17 -33.30
CA GLY A 173 8.83 4.87 -34.36
C GLY A 173 8.68 4.07 -35.66
N LYS A 174 9.00 2.77 -35.67
CA LYS A 174 8.85 1.87 -36.83
C LYS A 174 7.44 1.28 -36.89
N TYR A 175 6.46 2.15 -37.13
CA TYR A 175 5.05 1.84 -36.96
C TYR A 175 4.54 0.74 -37.90
N ASP A 176 5.03 0.66 -39.16
CA ASP A 176 4.63 -0.36 -40.12
C ASP A 176 5.10 -1.76 -39.68
N ASP A 177 6.35 -1.85 -39.24
CA ASP A 177 6.91 -3.10 -38.74
C ASP A 177 6.22 -3.50 -37.42
N ALA A 178 5.91 -2.51 -36.55
CA ALA A 178 5.15 -2.75 -35.31
C ALA A 178 3.77 -3.34 -35.60
N ILE A 179 3.01 -2.74 -36.54
CA ILE A 179 1.69 -3.25 -36.98
C ILE A 179 1.81 -4.67 -37.50
N ALA A 180 2.83 -4.98 -38.31
CA ALA A 180 3.06 -6.33 -38.82
C ALA A 180 3.25 -7.33 -37.67
N GLN A 181 4.04 -7.00 -36.66
CA GLN A 181 4.26 -7.86 -35.48
C GLN A 181 3.02 -8.00 -34.61
N PHE A 182 2.28 -6.92 -34.37
CA PHE A 182 1.03 -6.99 -33.60
C PHE A 182 -0.05 -7.84 -34.29
N ASN A 183 -0.08 -7.88 -35.62
CA ASN A 183 -0.98 -8.74 -36.38
C ASN A 183 -0.63 -10.24 -36.27
N GLU A 184 0.60 -10.60 -35.91
CA GLU A 184 1.01 -11.98 -35.63
C GLU A 184 0.50 -12.47 -34.25
N VAL A 185 0.01 -11.57 -33.37
CA VAL A 185 -0.50 -11.95 -32.07
C VAL A 185 -1.75 -12.81 -32.22
N ALA A 186 -1.74 -13.98 -31.57
CA ALA A 186 -2.81 -14.96 -31.73
C ALA A 186 -4.16 -14.41 -31.26
N LYS A 187 -5.19 -14.60 -32.08
CA LYS A 187 -6.57 -14.23 -31.74
C LYS A 187 -7.06 -15.03 -30.51
N GLY A 188 -7.75 -14.38 -29.60
CA GLY A 188 -8.21 -14.97 -28.35
C GLY A 188 -7.14 -15.10 -27.26
N SER A 189 -5.89 -14.69 -27.54
CA SER A 189 -4.83 -14.61 -26.52
C SER A 189 -5.08 -13.45 -25.55
N ALA A 190 -4.43 -13.50 -24.40
CA ALA A 190 -4.46 -12.40 -23.40
C ALA A 190 -3.87 -11.08 -23.92
N TRP A 191 -3.14 -11.10 -25.02
CA TRP A 191 -2.43 -9.96 -25.63
C TRP A 191 -3.16 -9.36 -26.83
N GLU A 192 -4.26 -9.98 -27.31
CA GLU A 192 -4.96 -9.56 -28.53
C GLU A 192 -5.46 -8.11 -28.42
N LEU A 193 -6.18 -7.77 -27.34
CA LEU A 193 -6.76 -6.42 -27.20
C LEU A 193 -5.67 -5.35 -27.08
N GLN A 194 -4.61 -5.61 -26.32
CA GLN A 194 -3.48 -4.69 -26.22
C GLN A 194 -2.79 -4.51 -27.58
N ALA A 195 -2.59 -5.60 -28.34
CA ALA A 195 -2.00 -5.52 -29.66
C ALA A 195 -2.86 -4.68 -30.61
N GLN A 196 -4.18 -4.87 -30.61
CA GLN A 196 -5.11 -4.07 -31.40
C GLN A 196 -5.07 -2.58 -30.99
N TYR A 197 -5.01 -2.28 -29.70
CA TYR A 197 -4.83 -0.92 -29.22
C TYR A 197 -3.54 -0.27 -29.76
N PHE A 198 -2.40 -0.99 -29.74
CA PHE A 198 -1.15 -0.50 -30.31
C PHE A 198 -1.20 -0.39 -31.85
N ILE A 199 -1.95 -1.22 -32.55
CA ILE A 199 -2.20 -1.06 -34.01
C ILE A 199 -2.95 0.25 -34.24
N GLY A 200 -4.01 0.51 -33.47
CA GLY A 200 -4.75 1.77 -33.55
C GLY A 200 -3.88 2.99 -33.29
N THR A 201 -3.09 2.97 -32.23
CA THR A 201 -2.11 4.04 -31.88
C THR A 201 -1.03 4.21 -32.96
N SER A 202 -0.57 3.13 -33.56
CA SER A 202 0.39 3.17 -34.67
C SER A 202 -0.21 3.87 -35.90
N HIS A 203 -1.48 3.61 -36.21
CA HIS A 203 -2.18 4.32 -37.28
C HIS A 203 -2.38 5.81 -36.98
N VAL A 204 -2.66 6.16 -35.71
CA VAL A 204 -2.71 7.59 -35.28
C VAL A 204 -1.36 8.25 -35.48
N ALA A 205 -0.27 7.61 -35.04
CA ALA A 205 1.10 8.16 -35.21
C ALA A 205 1.47 8.35 -36.69
N LYS A 206 0.93 7.53 -37.59
CA LYS A 206 1.05 7.65 -39.04
C LYS A 206 0.07 8.64 -39.66
N GLN A 207 -0.81 9.29 -38.91
CA GLN A 207 -1.88 10.17 -39.38
C GLN A 207 -2.95 9.42 -40.23
N ASP A 208 -3.02 8.09 -40.15
CA ASP A 208 -4.03 7.28 -40.81
C ASP A 208 -5.27 7.15 -39.90
N LEU A 209 -5.97 8.28 -39.74
CA LEU A 209 -7.12 8.37 -38.83
C LEU A 209 -8.29 7.46 -39.20
N PRO A 210 -8.59 7.20 -40.50
CA PRO A 210 -9.63 6.26 -40.86
C PRO A 210 -9.37 4.85 -40.36
N ARG A 211 -8.18 4.30 -40.58
CA ARG A 211 -7.82 2.97 -40.07
C ARG A 211 -7.74 2.92 -38.57
N ALA A 212 -7.20 3.97 -37.91
CA ALA A 212 -7.21 4.08 -36.44
C ALA A 212 -8.65 3.99 -35.89
N THR A 213 -9.60 4.68 -36.56
CA THR A 213 -11.04 4.62 -36.20
C THR A 213 -11.60 3.20 -36.29
N GLU A 214 -11.31 2.48 -37.38
CA GLU A 214 -11.78 1.10 -37.57
C GLU A 214 -11.28 0.17 -36.46
N VAL A 215 -9.96 0.24 -36.16
CA VAL A 215 -9.31 -0.60 -35.15
C VAL A 215 -9.85 -0.32 -33.75
N PHE A 216 -9.89 0.95 -33.34
CA PHE A 216 -10.39 1.30 -32.00
C PHE A 216 -11.88 0.98 -31.84
N THR A 217 -12.68 1.14 -32.91
CA THR A 217 -14.10 0.76 -32.89
C THR A 217 -14.27 -0.74 -32.67
N ASP A 218 -13.46 -1.59 -33.32
CA ASP A 218 -13.49 -3.05 -33.08
C ASP A 218 -13.13 -3.36 -31.61
N VAL A 219 -12.11 -2.72 -31.05
CA VAL A 219 -11.71 -2.93 -29.63
C VAL A 219 -12.84 -2.53 -28.68
N THR A 220 -13.50 -1.38 -28.90
CA THR A 220 -14.57 -0.89 -28.01
C THR A 220 -15.83 -1.75 -28.03
N GLN A 221 -16.05 -2.53 -29.09
CA GLN A 221 -17.18 -3.47 -29.21
C GLN A 221 -16.92 -4.83 -28.52
N ARG A 222 -15.67 -5.10 -28.08
CA ARG A 222 -15.32 -6.37 -27.44
C ARG A 222 -15.84 -6.42 -26.00
N LYS A 223 -16.18 -7.63 -25.54
CA LYS A 223 -16.53 -7.86 -24.13
C LYS A 223 -15.26 -8.11 -23.31
N PRO A 224 -15.01 -7.35 -22.23
CA PRO A 224 -13.85 -7.57 -21.38
C PRO A 224 -13.96 -8.91 -20.64
N LYS A 225 -12.89 -9.68 -20.62
CA LYS A 225 -12.74 -10.92 -19.84
C LYS A 225 -11.99 -10.68 -18.54
N THR A 226 -11.12 -9.68 -18.52
CA THR A 226 -10.26 -9.32 -17.39
C THR A 226 -10.37 -7.83 -17.07
N SER A 227 -9.87 -7.40 -15.91
CA SER A 227 -9.73 -5.98 -15.57
C SER A 227 -8.82 -5.24 -16.55
N ASN A 228 -7.76 -5.92 -17.03
CA ASN A 228 -6.85 -5.37 -18.02
C ASN A 228 -7.55 -5.16 -19.39
N ASP A 229 -8.40 -6.08 -19.81
CA ASP A 229 -9.21 -5.90 -21.03
C ASP A 229 -10.12 -4.68 -20.91
N ARG A 230 -10.76 -4.48 -19.75
CA ARG A 230 -11.61 -3.31 -19.49
C ARG A 230 -10.79 -2.02 -19.62
N ARG A 231 -9.62 -1.99 -19.02
CA ARG A 231 -8.71 -0.84 -19.12
C ARG A 231 -8.32 -0.52 -20.57
N VAL A 232 -8.02 -1.54 -21.38
CA VAL A 232 -7.65 -1.36 -22.80
C VAL A 232 -8.85 -0.84 -23.62
N ILE A 233 -10.06 -1.31 -23.30
CA ILE A 233 -11.29 -0.82 -23.95
C ILE A 233 -11.52 0.65 -23.60
N GLU A 234 -11.39 1.07 -22.35
CA GLU A 234 -11.54 2.46 -21.91
C GLU A 234 -10.48 3.37 -22.54
N LEU A 235 -9.23 2.94 -22.60
CA LEU A 235 -8.17 3.65 -23.34
C LEU A 235 -8.49 3.80 -24.83
N SER A 236 -9.11 2.78 -25.43
CA SER A 236 -9.54 2.83 -26.83
C SER A 236 -10.73 3.77 -27.03
N GLN A 237 -11.64 3.88 -26.07
CA GLN A 237 -12.74 4.86 -26.08
C GLN A 237 -12.20 6.30 -26.05
N LEU A 238 -11.23 6.59 -25.16
CA LEU A 238 -10.53 7.87 -25.14
C LEU A 238 -9.81 8.16 -26.46
N ALA A 239 -9.04 7.18 -26.96
CA ALA A 239 -8.32 7.34 -28.23
C ALA A 239 -9.27 7.59 -29.38
N LEU A 240 -10.41 6.90 -29.42
CA LEU A 240 -11.44 7.08 -30.43
C LEU A 240 -12.08 8.48 -30.36
N GLY A 241 -12.34 8.98 -29.15
CA GLY A 241 -12.79 10.34 -28.92
C GLY A 241 -11.83 11.38 -29.50
N ARG A 242 -10.51 11.22 -29.26
CA ARG A 242 -9.44 12.07 -29.81
C ARG A 242 -9.39 12.00 -31.34
N VAL A 243 -9.47 10.80 -31.90
CA VAL A 243 -9.48 10.61 -33.38
C VAL A 243 -10.68 11.30 -34.00
N TYR A 244 -11.88 11.18 -33.45
CA TYR A 244 -13.05 11.89 -33.96
C TYR A 244 -12.93 13.42 -33.78
N TYR A 245 -12.31 13.90 -32.71
CA TYR A 245 -12.01 15.34 -32.53
C TYR A 245 -11.11 15.87 -33.65
N GLU A 246 -10.02 15.15 -33.97
CA GLU A 246 -9.11 15.49 -35.08
C GLU A 246 -9.78 15.43 -36.46
N ARG A 247 -10.73 14.52 -36.63
CA ARG A 247 -11.54 14.38 -37.85
C ARG A 247 -12.66 15.41 -37.98
N ASP A 248 -12.82 16.30 -37.02
CA ASP A 248 -13.91 17.27 -36.95
C ASP A 248 -15.32 16.65 -36.87
N GLU A 249 -15.45 15.51 -36.19
CA GLU A 249 -16.70 14.78 -35.94
C GLU A 249 -17.13 14.91 -34.45
N PRO A 250 -17.54 16.10 -33.95
CA PRO A 250 -17.70 16.39 -32.53
C PRO A 250 -18.75 15.51 -31.84
N ALA A 251 -19.84 15.16 -32.50
CA ALA A 251 -20.89 14.30 -31.91
C ALA A 251 -20.33 12.90 -31.55
N LYS A 252 -19.60 12.28 -32.48
CA LYS A 252 -19.01 10.97 -32.26
C LYS A 252 -17.86 11.04 -31.24
N SER A 253 -17.12 12.13 -31.22
CA SER A 253 -16.07 12.39 -30.22
C SER A 253 -16.66 12.38 -28.79
N ILE A 254 -17.74 13.14 -28.58
CA ILE A 254 -18.43 13.21 -27.28
C ILE A 254 -18.99 11.83 -26.91
N ASP A 255 -19.67 11.16 -27.83
CA ASP A 255 -20.25 9.83 -27.60
C ASP A 255 -19.17 8.83 -27.15
N SER A 256 -17.96 8.90 -27.76
CA SER A 256 -16.85 8.01 -27.41
C SER A 256 -16.29 8.28 -26.02
N TYR A 257 -16.11 9.53 -25.64
CA TYR A 257 -15.66 9.90 -24.28
C TYR A 257 -16.67 9.54 -23.20
N LEU A 258 -17.98 9.68 -23.48
CA LEU A 258 -19.05 9.35 -22.53
C LEU A 258 -19.24 7.84 -22.30
N LEU A 259 -18.60 6.98 -23.11
CA LEU A 259 -18.56 5.53 -22.88
C LEU A 259 -17.58 5.15 -21.76
N VAL A 260 -16.65 6.01 -21.38
CA VAL A 260 -15.72 5.77 -20.26
C VAL A 260 -16.50 5.67 -18.96
N ASP A 261 -16.24 4.62 -18.16
CA ASP A 261 -16.95 4.39 -16.91
C ASP A 261 -16.69 5.54 -15.92
N ARG A 262 -17.73 5.97 -15.21
CA ARG A 262 -17.64 7.05 -14.20
C ARG A 262 -16.75 6.70 -13.01
N GLN A 263 -16.55 5.41 -12.76
CA GLN A 263 -15.66 4.93 -11.70
C GLN A 263 -14.22 4.71 -12.19
N SER A 264 -13.99 4.91 -13.49
CA SER A 264 -12.65 4.81 -14.06
C SER A 264 -11.80 6.04 -13.69
N ASP A 265 -10.52 5.82 -13.42
CA ASP A 265 -9.52 6.88 -13.29
C ASP A 265 -9.31 7.70 -14.57
N LEU A 266 -9.79 7.21 -15.72
CA LEU A 266 -9.81 7.93 -17.00
C LEU A 266 -11.00 8.86 -17.16
N PHE A 267 -11.99 8.83 -16.24
CA PHE A 267 -13.22 9.60 -16.38
C PHE A 267 -12.98 11.12 -16.33
N ALA A 268 -12.09 11.56 -15.46
CA ALA A 268 -11.68 12.96 -15.37
C ALA A 268 -11.04 13.46 -16.68
N ASP A 269 -10.17 12.65 -17.29
CA ASP A 269 -9.58 12.97 -18.59
C ASP A 269 -10.66 13.06 -19.69
N ALA A 270 -11.61 12.11 -19.68
CA ALA A 270 -12.74 12.14 -20.63
C ALA A 270 -13.58 13.41 -20.48
N LEU A 271 -13.93 13.83 -19.27
CA LEU A 271 -14.68 15.07 -19.01
C LEU A 271 -13.92 16.32 -19.47
N TYR A 272 -12.62 16.38 -19.20
CA TYR A 272 -11.78 17.48 -19.64
C TYR A 272 -11.76 17.59 -21.17
N GLU A 273 -11.58 16.47 -21.86
CA GLU A 273 -11.55 16.43 -23.32
C GLU A 273 -12.93 16.72 -23.95
N VAL A 274 -14.02 16.24 -23.35
CA VAL A 274 -15.40 16.63 -23.74
C VAL A 274 -15.62 18.14 -23.63
N GLY A 275 -15.09 18.77 -22.56
CA GLY A 275 -15.11 20.23 -22.41
C GLY A 275 -14.52 20.94 -23.64
N TRP A 276 -13.35 20.51 -24.10
CA TRP A 276 -12.70 21.05 -25.30
C TRP A 276 -13.50 20.81 -26.59
N VAL A 277 -14.14 19.65 -26.75
CA VAL A 277 -15.03 19.39 -27.91
C VAL A 277 -16.17 20.40 -27.92
N TYR A 278 -16.81 20.66 -26.77
CA TYR A 278 -17.87 21.67 -26.67
C TYR A 278 -17.35 23.08 -26.92
N VAL A 279 -16.16 23.45 -26.46
CA VAL A 279 -15.52 24.74 -26.76
C VAL A 279 -15.29 24.91 -28.25
N LYS A 280 -14.73 23.88 -28.93
CA LYS A 280 -14.54 23.89 -30.40
C LYS A 280 -15.88 24.05 -31.16
N GLY A 281 -16.92 23.37 -30.66
CA GLY A 281 -18.30 23.45 -31.20
C GLY A 281 -19.06 24.73 -30.77
N LYS A 282 -18.45 25.67 -30.06
CA LYS A 282 -19.08 26.91 -29.52
C LYS A 282 -20.28 26.66 -28.61
N GLN A 283 -20.38 25.48 -27.99
CA GLN A 283 -21.44 25.10 -27.06
C GLN A 283 -21.00 25.41 -25.61
N PHE A 284 -20.84 26.70 -25.32
CA PHE A 284 -20.18 27.16 -24.06
C PHE A 284 -20.93 26.71 -22.80
N ASP A 285 -22.25 26.65 -22.78
CA ASP A 285 -23.02 26.18 -21.63
C ASP A 285 -22.72 24.70 -21.30
N LYS A 286 -22.52 23.85 -22.31
CA LYS A 286 -22.16 22.45 -22.11
C LYS A 286 -20.71 22.30 -21.71
N ALA A 287 -19.81 23.12 -22.29
CA ALA A 287 -18.41 23.16 -21.89
C ALA A 287 -18.28 23.55 -20.41
N LEU A 288 -18.95 24.61 -19.98
CA LEU A 288 -18.97 25.04 -18.60
C LEU A 288 -19.46 23.95 -17.64
N ARG A 289 -20.58 23.27 -17.99
CA ARG A 289 -21.06 22.15 -17.15
C ARG A 289 -20.06 20.99 -17.04
N ALA A 290 -19.37 20.65 -18.15
CA ALA A 290 -18.36 19.61 -18.12
C ALA A 290 -17.18 19.99 -17.21
N LEU A 291 -16.72 21.24 -17.27
CA LEU A 291 -15.64 21.77 -16.44
C LEU A 291 -16.05 21.90 -14.96
N GLU A 292 -17.29 22.36 -14.68
CA GLU A 292 -17.86 22.40 -13.33
C GLU A 292 -17.92 20.99 -12.69
N LEU A 293 -18.39 19.99 -13.46
CA LEU A 293 -18.41 18.60 -13.01
C LEU A 293 -17.00 18.07 -12.71
N LEU A 294 -16.04 18.41 -13.56
CA LEU A 294 -14.65 18.01 -13.35
C LEU A 294 -14.08 18.66 -12.07
N ALA A 295 -14.30 19.94 -11.88
CA ALA A 295 -13.86 20.66 -10.68
C ALA A 295 -14.52 20.12 -9.39
N LEU A 296 -15.75 19.62 -9.48
CA LEU A 296 -16.45 19.00 -8.34
C LEU A 296 -16.00 17.56 -8.09
N SER A 297 -15.66 16.80 -9.12
CA SER A 297 -15.20 15.41 -8.97
C SER A 297 -13.78 15.31 -8.44
N GLU A 298 -12.92 16.23 -8.82
CA GLU A 298 -11.51 16.29 -8.42
C GLU A 298 -11.10 17.71 -7.95
N PRO A 299 -11.65 18.20 -6.84
CA PRO A 299 -11.47 19.59 -6.42
C PRO A 299 -10.02 19.97 -6.14
N THR A 300 -9.20 18.96 -5.90
CA THR A 300 -7.82 19.11 -5.46
C THR A 300 -6.79 18.65 -6.52
N SER A 301 -7.21 18.23 -7.73
CA SER A 301 -6.31 17.85 -8.82
C SER A 301 -5.49 19.05 -9.33
N ASN A 302 -4.25 18.80 -9.80
CA ASN A 302 -3.41 19.82 -10.45
C ASN A 302 -4.09 20.42 -11.69
N LYS A 303 -5.04 19.70 -12.30
CA LYS A 303 -5.84 20.16 -13.43
C LYS A 303 -6.88 21.21 -13.03
N THR A 304 -7.33 21.21 -11.77
CA THR A 304 -8.44 22.06 -11.29
C THR A 304 -8.15 23.54 -11.47
N ALA A 305 -6.92 24.00 -11.18
CA ALA A 305 -6.52 25.37 -11.43
C ALA A 305 -6.69 25.77 -12.89
N THR A 306 -6.21 24.96 -13.82
CA THR A 306 -6.34 25.21 -15.27
C THR A 306 -7.80 25.16 -15.71
N VAL A 307 -8.59 24.24 -15.17
CA VAL A 307 -10.04 24.12 -15.43
C VAL A 307 -10.79 25.36 -14.97
N ARG A 308 -10.51 25.87 -13.76
CA ARG A 308 -11.13 27.08 -13.22
C ARG A 308 -10.76 28.34 -14.03
N ILE A 309 -9.49 28.49 -14.41
CA ILE A 309 -9.07 29.59 -15.30
C ILE A 309 -9.78 29.51 -16.66
N LEU A 310 -9.89 28.32 -17.24
CA LEU A 310 -10.62 28.10 -18.47
C LEU A 310 -12.12 28.42 -18.30
N GLU A 311 -12.73 28.01 -17.20
CA GLU A 311 -14.12 28.34 -16.86
C GLU A 311 -14.33 29.86 -16.83
N GLY A 312 -13.50 30.61 -16.10
CA GLY A 312 -13.58 32.06 -16.04
C GLY A 312 -13.49 32.70 -17.45
N ASN A 313 -12.52 32.29 -18.25
CA ASN A 313 -12.33 32.79 -19.61
C ASN A 313 -13.52 32.44 -20.54
N LEU A 314 -14.12 31.27 -20.40
CA LEU A 314 -15.30 30.89 -21.16
C LEU A 314 -16.52 31.69 -20.76
N ARG A 315 -16.69 32.05 -19.48
CA ARG A 315 -17.76 32.90 -18.99
C ARG A 315 -17.64 34.33 -19.57
N ILE A 316 -16.43 34.91 -19.59
CA ILE A 316 -16.15 36.18 -20.26
C ILE A 316 -16.56 36.06 -21.75
N ARG A 317 -16.09 35.01 -22.41
CA ARG A 317 -16.39 34.83 -23.84
C ARG A 317 -17.90 34.67 -24.12
N LYS A 318 -18.60 33.94 -23.25
CA LYS A 318 -20.06 33.81 -23.30
C LYS A 318 -20.74 35.16 -23.14
N ALA A 319 -20.37 35.96 -22.11
CA ALA A 319 -20.92 37.31 -21.91
C ALA A 319 -20.73 38.19 -23.13
N GLN A 320 -19.52 38.22 -23.72
CA GLN A 320 -19.22 38.98 -24.93
C GLN A 320 -20.12 38.54 -26.13
N ILE A 321 -20.35 37.24 -26.30
CA ILE A 321 -21.21 36.71 -27.38
C ILE A 321 -22.68 37.11 -27.16
N VAL A 322 -23.18 36.96 -25.93
CA VAL A 322 -24.56 37.38 -25.56
C VAL A 322 -24.71 38.90 -25.83
N ARG A 323 -23.74 39.67 -25.41
CA ARG A 323 -23.72 41.11 -25.66
C ARG A 323 -23.76 41.45 -27.16
N GLN A 324 -22.88 40.81 -27.95
CA GLN A 324 -22.87 41.05 -29.39
C GLN A 324 -24.17 40.62 -30.06
N ALA A 325 -24.80 39.53 -29.63
CA ALA A 325 -26.09 39.07 -30.12
C ALA A 325 -27.22 40.04 -29.80
N GLN A 326 -27.23 40.67 -28.60
CA GLN A 326 -28.16 41.74 -28.23
C GLN A 326 -28.00 42.96 -29.12
N ILE A 327 -26.77 43.27 -29.53
CA ILE A 327 -26.45 44.40 -30.39
C ILE A 327 -26.95 44.17 -31.82
N VAL A 328 -26.71 42.99 -32.36
CA VAL A 328 -26.99 42.65 -33.77
C VAL A 328 -28.44 42.15 -33.95
N GLY A 329 -29.11 41.77 -32.83
CA GLY A 329 -30.47 41.18 -32.89
C GLY A 329 -30.45 39.76 -33.42
N SER A 330 -29.43 38.95 -33.11
CA SER A 330 -29.31 37.59 -33.55
C SER A 330 -30.38 36.70 -32.88
N ILE A 331 -30.98 35.78 -33.70
CA ILE A 331 -32.01 34.84 -33.23
C ILE A 331 -31.36 33.59 -32.64
N ASP A 332 -30.10 33.31 -32.94
CA ASP A 332 -29.39 32.07 -32.57
C ASP A 332 -28.86 32.04 -31.13
N VAL A 333 -28.93 33.14 -30.41
CA VAL A 333 -28.46 33.27 -29.05
C VAL A 333 -29.58 33.80 -28.17
N ASP A 334 -29.75 33.27 -26.95
CA ASP A 334 -30.73 33.79 -25.99
C ASP A 334 -30.35 35.20 -25.53
N THR A 335 -30.93 36.15 -26.20
CA THR A 335 -30.71 37.60 -25.95
C THR A 335 -31.33 38.10 -24.66
N LYS A 336 -32.07 37.27 -23.91
CA LYS A 336 -32.65 37.60 -22.60
C LYS A 336 -31.66 37.41 -21.47
N GLN A 337 -30.56 36.73 -21.70
CA GLN A 337 -29.50 36.58 -20.71
C GLN A 337 -28.80 37.93 -20.47
N ASP A 338 -28.52 38.20 -19.20
CA ASP A 338 -27.77 39.40 -18.83
C ASP A 338 -26.26 39.08 -18.87
N PRO A 339 -25.47 39.73 -19.74
CA PRO A 339 -24.01 39.55 -19.79
C PRO A 339 -23.33 39.83 -18.43
N ALA A 340 -23.84 40.75 -17.64
CA ALA A 340 -23.29 41.11 -16.34
C ALA A 340 -23.21 39.90 -15.39
N VAL A 341 -24.23 39.01 -15.42
CA VAL A 341 -24.26 37.80 -14.59
C VAL A 341 -23.12 36.84 -14.91
N GLU A 342 -22.76 36.73 -16.17
CA GLU A 342 -21.62 35.83 -16.54
C GLU A 342 -20.27 36.50 -16.22
N TYR A 343 -20.17 37.81 -16.29
CA TYR A 343 -18.97 38.52 -15.81
C TYR A 343 -18.80 38.41 -14.30
N ASP A 344 -19.89 38.53 -13.53
CA ASP A 344 -19.85 38.38 -12.07
C ASP A 344 -19.43 36.95 -11.66
N LYS A 345 -19.95 35.92 -12.36
CA LYS A 345 -19.53 34.54 -12.16
C LYS A 345 -18.05 34.31 -12.53
N ALA A 346 -17.58 34.94 -13.61
CA ALA A 346 -16.18 34.84 -14.02
C ALA A 346 -15.26 35.46 -12.94
N ALA A 347 -15.64 36.65 -12.44
CA ALA A 347 -14.92 37.33 -11.37
C ALA A 347 -14.86 36.46 -10.11
N ALA A 348 -15.99 35.84 -9.71
CA ALA A 348 -16.04 34.95 -8.56
C ALA A 348 -15.11 33.75 -8.73
N VAL A 349 -15.11 33.08 -9.89
CA VAL A 349 -14.25 31.93 -10.17
C VAL A 349 -12.77 32.31 -10.10
N PHE A 350 -12.38 33.47 -10.63
CA PHE A 350 -10.99 33.94 -10.52
C PHE A 350 -10.60 34.27 -9.08
N ALA A 351 -11.47 34.95 -8.33
CA ALA A 351 -11.22 35.29 -6.93
C ALA A 351 -11.10 34.04 -6.06
N GLU A 352 -12.03 33.09 -6.15
CA GLU A 352 -11.98 31.81 -5.44
C GLU A 352 -10.69 31.04 -5.76
N THR A 353 -10.30 30.99 -7.03
CA THR A 353 -9.07 30.30 -7.43
C THR A 353 -7.83 31.01 -6.87
N HIS A 354 -7.77 32.34 -6.93
CA HIS A 354 -6.70 33.13 -6.32
C HIS A 354 -6.60 32.83 -4.81
N ASP A 355 -7.71 32.86 -4.09
CA ASP A 355 -7.77 32.69 -2.63
C ASP A 355 -7.30 31.29 -2.17
N VAL A 356 -7.44 30.27 -3.01
CA VAL A 356 -6.90 28.93 -2.75
C VAL A 356 -5.39 28.87 -2.96
N PHE A 357 -4.87 29.45 -4.05
CA PHE A 357 -3.47 29.27 -4.46
C PHE A 357 -2.53 30.30 -3.85
N PHE A 358 -2.97 31.51 -3.57
CA PHE A 358 -2.12 32.58 -3.03
C PHE A 358 -1.57 32.26 -1.62
N PRO A 359 -2.38 31.81 -0.64
CA PRO A 359 -1.84 31.40 0.66
C PRO A 359 -0.86 30.24 0.56
N SER A 360 -1.16 29.27 -0.32
CA SER A 360 -0.27 28.13 -0.58
C SER A 360 1.06 28.55 -1.20
N TYR A 361 1.04 29.51 -2.11
CA TYR A 361 2.26 30.13 -2.68
C TYR A 361 3.10 30.82 -1.59
N GLN A 362 2.46 31.61 -0.71
CA GLN A 362 3.17 32.28 0.37
C GLN A 362 3.79 31.28 1.35
N ALA A 363 3.05 30.23 1.73
CA ALA A 363 3.57 29.21 2.62
C ALA A 363 4.75 28.45 2.00
N LEU A 364 4.68 28.05 0.72
CA LEU A 364 5.81 27.45 0.00
C LEU A 364 7.02 28.41 -0.11
N ALA A 365 6.77 29.70 -0.32
CA ALA A 365 7.84 30.69 -0.33
C ALA A 365 8.55 30.76 1.03
N ALA A 366 7.79 30.80 2.13
CA ALA A 366 8.31 30.80 3.49
C ALA A 366 9.09 29.49 3.79
N MET A 367 8.58 28.33 3.36
CA MET A 367 9.26 27.04 3.49
C MET A 367 10.62 27.02 2.77
N ILE A 368 10.68 27.51 1.54
CA ILE A 368 11.92 27.59 0.76
C ILE A 368 12.93 28.55 1.42
N GLU A 369 12.47 29.63 2.04
CA GLU A 369 13.31 30.64 2.70
C GLU A 369 13.76 30.23 4.11
N SER A 370 13.07 29.28 4.75
CA SER A 370 13.28 28.90 6.16
C SER A 370 14.57 28.13 6.44
N GLN A 371 15.38 27.79 5.45
CA GLN A 371 16.60 26.96 5.58
C GLN A 371 16.38 25.61 6.29
N GLY A 372 15.14 25.15 6.43
CA GLY A 372 14.82 23.81 6.91
C GLY A 372 15.24 22.74 5.93
N ASP A 373 15.53 21.53 6.42
CA ASP A 373 15.81 20.39 5.54
C ASP A 373 14.51 19.99 4.79
N PRO A 374 14.47 20.10 3.45
CA PRO A 374 13.28 19.67 2.71
C PRO A 374 12.89 18.21 2.95
N ALA A 375 13.84 17.34 3.31
CA ALA A 375 13.58 15.95 3.61
C ALA A 375 12.62 15.75 4.80
N ASP A 376 12.55 16.70 5.74
CA ASP A 376 11.63 16.63 6.88
C ASP A 376 10.15 16.65 6.44
N TYR A 377 9.87 17.13 5.23
CA TYR A 377 8.52 17.14 4.66
C TYR A 377 8.17 15.85 3.89
N LEU A 378 9.15 14.98 3.57
CA LEU A 378 8.87 13.72 2.87
C LEU A 378 7.93 12.81 3.68
N ALA A 379 8.15 12.72 4.98
CA ALA A 379 7.28 11.97 5.87
C ALA A 379 5.83 12.46 5.81
N GLN A 380 5.60 13.79 5.78
CA GLN A 380 4.26 14.38 5.67
C GLN A 380 3.58 14.05 4.33
N LEU A 381 4.37 13.87 3.25
CA LEU A 381 3.83 13.47 1.95
C LEU A 381 3.57 11.97 1.87
N ALA A 382 4.40 11.15 2.56
CA ALA A 382 4.26 9.71 2.64
C ALA A 382 3.02 9.29 3.45
N GLU A 383 2.75 10.00 4.54
CA GLU A 383 1.72 9.66 5.51
C GLU A 383 0.40 10.35 5.19
N ARG A 384 -0.39 9.72 4.36
CA ARG A 384 -1.73 10.24 4.04
C ARG A 384 -2.72 10.17 5.20
N GLU A 385 -2.53 9.29 6.19
CA GLU A 385 -3.61 8.96 7.13
C GLU A 385 -3.23 8.63 8.59
N THR A 386 -1.97 8.39 8.95
CA THR A 386 -1.68 7.79 10.27
C THR A 386 -0.84 8.58 11.25
N HIS A 387 0.00 9.52 10.82
CA HIS A 387 0.84 10.29 11.77
C HIS A 387 0.70 11.80 11.55
N VAL A 388 -0.22 12.37 12.28
CA VAL A 388 -0.63 13.78 12.18
C VAL A 388 0.37 14.74 12.84
N PHE A 389 1.37 14.21 13.55
CA PHE A 389 2.20 14.99 14.45
C PHE A 389 3.65 15.06 13.97
N HIS A 390 3.90 15.98 13.00
CA HIS A 390 5.27 16.28 12.57
C HIS A 390 5.76 17.57 13.24
N ALA A 391 7.04 17.63 13.53
CA ALA A 391 7.70 18.82 14.08
C ALA A 391 7.73 19.97 13.05
N ALA A 392 7.74 19.67 11.75
CA ALA A 392 7.73 20.65 10.68
C ALA A 392 6.32 21.24 10.46
N PRO A 393 6.21 22.52 10.03
CA PRO A 393 4.93 23.10 9.66
C PRO A 393 4.24 22.27 8.57
N PRO A 394 2.90 22.11 8.63
CA PRO A 394 2.20 21.31 7.63
C PRO A 394 2.30 21.95 6.25
N ILE A 395 2.56 21.12 5.23
CA ILE A 395 2.48 21.54 3.83
C ILE A 395 1.02 21.90 3.53
N PRO A 396 0.73 23.08 2.93
CA PRO A 396 -0.64 23.40 2.50
C PRO A 396 -1.19 22.31 1.60
N GLU A 397 -2.48 21.93 1.78
CA GLU A 397 -3.07 20.79 1.08
C GLU A 397 -2.96 20.92 -0.45
N ALA A 398 -3.21 22.11 -1.01
CA ALA A 398 -3.02 22.34 -2.44
C ALA A 398 -1.58 22.06 -2.89
N ALA A 399 -0.57 22.48 -2.10
CA ALA A 399 0.84 22.23 -2.41
C ALA A 399 1.20 20.76 -2.24
N ALA A 400 0.74 20.10 -1.16
CA ALA A 400 0.97 18.70 -0.91
C ALA A 400 0.48 17.81 -2.06
N GLN A 401 -0.67 18.16 -2.64
CA GLN A 401 -1.23 17.44 -3.75
C GLN A 401 -0.42 17.57 -5.04
N TYR A 402 -0.05 18.80 -5.41
CA TYR A 402 0.82 19.00 -6.57
C TYR A 402 2.16 18.28 -6.41
N LEU A 403 2.72 18.27 -5.20
CA LEU A 403 3.96 17.54 -4.91
C LEU A 403 3.77 16.01 -5.04
N ARG A 404 2.66 15.46 -4.54
CA ARG A 404 2.35 14.03 -4.67
C ARG A 404 2.17 13.56 -6.12
N GLU A 405 1.81 14.45 -7.03
CA GLU A 405 1.66 14.13 -8.46
C GLU A 405 3.00 14.19 -9.23
N GLU A 406 4.06 14.78 -8.67
CA GLU A 406 5.38 14.82 -9.30
C GLU A 406 6.04 13.43 -9.24
N PRO A 407 6.44 12.82 -10.38
CA PRO A 407 6.96 11.45 -10.41
C PRO A 407 8.21 11.23 -9.56
N ASP A 408 9.06 12.24 -9.42
CA ASP A 408 10.28 12.15 -8.63
C ASP A 408 9.98 12.19 -7.14
N VAL A 409 8.99 13.00 -6.72
CA VAL A 409 8.48 13.03 -5.34
C VAL A 409 7.79 11.72 -5.00
N GLN A 410 6.98 11.16 -5.90
CA GLN A 410 6.35 9.84 -5.69
C GLN A 410 7.39 8.75 -5.43
N ARG A 411 8.50 8.76 -6.18
CA ARG A 411 9.61 7.81 -5.96
C ARG A 411 10.31 8.04 -4.64
N ALA A 412 10.57 9.29 -4.27
CA ALA A 412 11.20 9.62 -3.00
C ALA A 412 10.31 9.23 -1.80
N VAL A 413 8.99 9.48 -1.90
CA VAL A 413 8.00 9.06 -0.91
C VAL A 413 7.93 7.54 -0.80
N ALA A 414 7.87 6.81 -1.92
CA ALA A 414 7.87 5.35 -1.93
C ALA A 414 9.13 4.78 -1.26
N ASN A 415 10.31 5.32 -1.59
CA ASN A 415 11.55 4.91 -0.93
C ASN A 415 11.53 5.17 0.58
N GLN A 416 10.99 6.31 1.02
CA GLN A 416 10.87 6.62 2.44
C GLN A 416 9.93 5.64 3.17
N MET A 417 8.81 5.27 2.54
CA MET A 417 7.89 4.26 3.07
C MET A 417 8.55 2.88 3.14
N ASP A 418 9.27 2.48 2.10
CA ASP A 418 10.00 1.21 2.06
C ASP A 418 11.06 1.15 3.17
N LEU A 419 11.84 2.22 3.38
CA LEU A 419 12.82 2.30 4.49
C LEU A 419 12.14 2.20 5.86
N GLY A 420 11.02 2.91 6.07
CA GLY A 420 10.24 2.80 7.29
C GLY A 420 9.72 1.38 7.55
N THR A 421 9.27 0.70 6.51
CA THR A 421 8.81 -0.70 6.57
C THR A 421 9.97 -1.65 6.92
N ILE A 422 11.13 -1.47 6.28
CA ILE A 422 12.34 -2.26 6.59
C ILE A 422 12.74 -2.04 8.05
N GLN A 423 12.74 -0.81 8.54
CA GLN A 423 13.08 -0.49 9.94
C GLN A 423 12.11 -1.16 10.92
N ALA A 424 10.80 -1.17 10.61
CA ALA A 424 9.81 -1.86 11.41
C ALA A 424 10.07 -3.38 11.45
N HIS A 425 10.35 -4.00 10.31
CA HIS A 425 10.67 -5.43 10.23
C HIS A 425 11.99 -5.78 10.94
N LEU A 426 13.02 -4.95 10.84
CA LEU A 426 14.27 -5.17 11.61
C LEU A 426 14.04 -5.07 13.11
N THR A 427 13.20 -4.13 13.55
CA THR A 427 12.82 -4.00 14.97
C THR A 427 12.04 -5.23 15.45
N GLU A 428 11.12 -5.76 14.64
CA GLU A 428 10.37 -6.98 14.93
C GLU A 428 11.30 -8.22 14.95
N ALA A 429 12.21 -8.31 13.98
CA ALA A 429 13.20 -9.39 13.92
C ALA A 429 14.10 -9.39 15.17
N GLU A 430 14.57 -8.21 15.58
CA GLU A 430 15.36 -8.07 16.81
C GLU A 430 14.59 -8.48 18.06
N ALA A 431 13.35 -8.00 18.21
CA ALA A 431 12.47 -8.41 19.30
C ALA A 431 12.20 -9.93 19.30
N THR A 432 12.08 -10.53 18.12
CA THR A 432 11.92 -11.97 17.96
C THR A 432 13.19 -12.73 18.37
N ILE A 433 14.37 -12.24 17.97
CA ILE A 433 15.66 -12.81 18.37
C ILE A 433 15.83 -12.73 19.89
N GLU A 434 15.58 -11.58 20.51
CA GLU A 434 15.64 -11.40 21.96
C GLU A 434 14.70 -12.37 22.70
N ARG A 435 13.47 -12.51 22.22
CA ARG A 435 12.49 -13.46 22.76
C ARG A 435 13.00 -14.90 22.67
N LEU A 436 13.51 -15.30 21.51
CA LEU A 436 14.07 -16.65 21.31
C LEU A 436 15.28 -16.91 22.18
N GLU A 437 16.18 -15.94 22.34
CA GLU A 437 17.32 -16.04 23.27
C GLU A 437 16.83 -16.20 24.72
N GLY A 438 15.83 -15.44 25.14
CA GLY A 438 15.19 -15.56 26.44
C GLY A 438 14.61 -16.96 26.68
N VAL A 439 13.90 -17.49 25.70
CA VAL A 439 13.34 -18.86 25.75
C VAL A 439 14.46 -19.90 25.77
N LEU A 440 15.53 -19.71 24.97
CA LEU A 440 16.69 -20.63 24.95
C LEU A 440 17.52 -20.58 26.24
N ALA A 441 17.43 -19.53 27.03
CA ALA A 441 18.04 -19.42 28.35
C ALA A 441 17.26 -20.14 29.46
N ALA A 442 16.01 -20.57 29.15
CA ALA A 442 15.15 -21.24 30.13
C ALA A 442 15.74 -22.57 30.64
N ASN A 443 15.48 -22.88 31.90
CA ASN A 443 15.96 -24.12 32.50
C ASN A 443 15.26 -25.37 31.97
N ASP A 444 14.02 -25.28 31.57
CA ASP A 444 13.26 -26.38 30.94
C ASP A 444 13.23 -26.23 29.42
N LYS A 445 14.17 -26.91 28.79
CA LYS A 445 14.39 -26.87 27.35
C LYS A 445 13.25 -27.50 26.54
N THR A 446 12.39 -28.33 27.16
CA THR A 446 11.26 -28.99 26.48
C THR A 446 10.11 -28.04 26.16
N ILE A 447 10.06 -26.87 26.78
CA ILE A 447 9.08 -25.81 26.48
C ILE A 447 9.24 -25.30 25.05
N VAL A 448 10.48 -25.20 24.57
CA VAL A 448 10.77 -24.74 23.18
C VAL A 448 10.20 -25.69 22.13
N TYR A 449 10.00 -26.95 22.49
CA TYR A 449 9.49 -28.00 21.61
C TYR A 449 8.21 -28.64 22.15
N PRO A 450 7.03 -28.00 22.01
CA PRO A 450 5.77 -28.44 22.60
C PRO A 450 5.40 -29.91 22.29
N ALA A 451 5.72 -30.35 21.05
CA ALA A 451 5.48 -31.74 20.65
C ALA A 451 6.38 -32.75 21.41
N LEU A 452 7.59 -32.38 21.79
CA LEU A 452 8.46 -33.20 22.63
C LEU A 452 8.09 -33.06 24.10
N GLY A 453 7.66 -31.88 24.52
CA GLY A 453 7.13 -31.63 25.87
C GLY A 453 5.88 -32.47 26.16
N SER A 454 4.92 -32.54 25.25
CA SER A 454 3.71 -33.40 25.41
C SER A 454 4.03 -34.90 25.45
N ARG A 455 5.00 -35.35 24.63
CA ARG A 455 5.47 -36.73 24.72
C ARG A 455 6.15 -37.02 26.06
N ARG A 456 6.98 -36.07 26.54
CA ARG A 456 7.63 -36.20 27.85
C ARG A 456 6.62 -36.23 28.98
N SER A 457 5.56 -35.43 28.93
CA SER A 457 4.45 -35.47 29.86
C SER A 457 3.75 -36.82 29.85
N ARG A 458 3.44 -37.36 28.63
CA ARG A 458 2.82 -38.68 28.50
C ARG A 458 3.68 -39.84 29.02
N ILE A 459 4.99 -39.78 28.79
CA ILE A 459 5.97 -40.71 29.40
C ILE A 459 5.84 -40.66 30.92
N GLY A 460 5.77 -39.45 31.48
CA GLY A 460 5.63 -39.26 32.92
C GLY A 460 4.37 -39.85 33.52
N GLU A 461 3.23 -39.67 32.85
CA GLU A 461 1.93 -40.29 33.25
C GLU A 461 2.03 -41.81 33.25
N ILE A 462 2.50 -42.42 32.14
CA ILE A 462 2.64 -43.88 32.03
C ILE A 462 3.62 -44.40 33.09
N GLN A 463 4.72 -43.73 33.34
CA GLN A 463 5.65 -44.08 34.41
C GLN A 463 5.00 -44.03 35.77
N GLY A 464 4.13 -43.05 36.05
CA GLY A 464 3.34 -42.95 37.27
C GLY A 464 2.42 -44.17 37.48
N ASP A 465 1.70 -44.54 36.43
CA ASP A 465 0.82 -45.71 36.46
C ASP A 465 1.59 -47.02 36.63
N LEU A 466 2.72 -47.17 35.95
CA LEU A 466 3.62 -48.34 36.12
C LEU A 466 4.19 -48.44 37.52
N ILE A 467 4.49 -47.31 38.18
CA ILE A 467 4.94 -47.29 39.55
C ILE A 467 3.86 -47.85 40.49
N ALA A 468 2.60 -47.46 40.28
CA ALA A 468 1.46 -47.98 41.05
C ALA A 468 1.26 -49.49 40.79
N ILE A 469 1.24 -49.89 39.53
CA ILE A 469 1.11 -51.31 39.15
C ILE A 469 2.24 -52.15 39.76
N ARG A 470 3.49 -51.71 39.63
CA ARG A 470 4.66 -52.44 40.17
C ARG A 470 4.64 -52.49 41.69
N SER A 471 4.18 -51.43 42.34
CA SER A 471 4.02 -51.44 43.79
C SER A 471 2.95 -52.41 44.28
N ASP A 472 1.80 -52.46 43.59
CA ASP A 472 0.73 -53.39 43.90
C ASP A 472 1.15 -54.86 43.70
N LEU A 473 1.82 -55.14 42.54
CA LEU A 473 2.38 -56.46 42.24
C LEU A 473 3.38 -56.93 43.29
N ALA A 474 4.27 -56.01 43.72
CA ALA A 474 5.28 -56.27 44.75
C ALA A 474 4.60 -56.57 46.11
N ASP A 475 3.61 -55.77 46.52
CA ASP A 475 2.90 -55.97 47.78
C ASP A 475 2.10 -57.28 47.79
N GLN A 476 1.46 -57.66 46.67
CA GLN A 476 0.79 -58.95 46.52
C GLN A 476 1.76 -60.13 46.57
N GLN A 477 2.94 -59.94 46.01
CA GLN A 477 3.99 -60.99 46.00
C GLN A 477 4.60 -61.13 47.41
N LEU A 478 4.89 -60.00 48.11
CA LEU A 478 5.33 -59.97 49.48
C LEU A 478 4.38 -60.71 50.44
N ALA A 479 3.07 -60.64 50.24
CA ALA A 479 2.07 -61.33 51.03
C ALA A 479 2.13 -62.91 50.90
N LEU A 480 2.78 -63.39 49.83
CA LEU A 480 2.95 -64.78 49.54
C LEU A 480 4.30 -65.36 50.00
N ILE A 481 5.20 -64.54 50.45
CA ILE A 481 6.59 -64.94 50.79
C ILE A 481 6.82 -64.59 52.27
N ALA A 482 7.72 -65.34 52.94
CA ALA A 482 8.28 -64.92 54.22
C ALA A 482 9.45 -64.00 53.95
N PRO A 483 9.32 -62.67 54.17
CA PRO A 483 10.32 -61.69 53.76
C PRO A 483 11.62 -61.80 54.53
N SER A 484 12.77 -61.70 53.77
CA SER A 484 14.09 -61.58 54.39
C SER A 484 14.35 -60.11 54.85
N GLY A 485 15.37 -59.87 55.68
CA GLY A 485 15.71 -58.53 56.14
C GLY A 485 15.99 -57.52 54.98
N ASP A 486 16.71 -57.99 53.97
CA ASP A 486 17.07 -57.21 52.78
C ASP A 486 15.83 -56.82 51.95
N LEU A 487 14.92 -57.79 51.77
CA LEU A 487 13.67 -57.54 51.07
C LEU A 487 12.76 -56.56 51.81
N MET A 488 12.70 -56.67 53.14
CA MET A 488 11.93 -55.70 53.98
C MET A 488 12.53 -54.30 53.90
N GLN A 489 13.83 -54.16 53.87
CA GLN A 489 14.54 -52.85 53.74
C GLN A 489 14.21 -52.18 52.40
N VAL A 490 14.39 -52.91 51.31
CA VAL A 490 14.09 -52.37 49.96
C VAL A 490 12.61 -52.06 49.76
N SER A 491 11.72 -52.93 50.29
CA SER A 491 10.26 -52.70 50.22
C SER A 491 9.86 -51.44 51.07
N GLY A 492 10.50 -51.26 52.24
CA GLY A 492 10.32 -50.06 53.06
C GLY A 492 10.78 -48.76 52.35
N GLN A 493 11.90 -48.86 51.68
CA GLN A 493 12.42 -47.72 50.85
C GLN A 493 11.45 -47.39 49.71
N ARG A 494 10.94 -48.37 48.95
CA ARG A 494 9.91 -48.18 47.94
C ARG A 494 8.66 -47.47 48.51
N LYS A 495 8.09 -47.98 49.61
CA LYS A 495 6.90 -47.40 50.24
C LYS A 495 7.09 -45.95 50.66
N MET A 496 8.25 -45.66 51.25
CA MET A 496 8.60 -44.29 51.62
C MET A 496 8.69 -43.36 50.40
N LEU A 497 9.32 -43.80 49.30
CA LEU A 497 9.45 -43.00 48.06
C LEU A 497 8.09 -42.83 47.37
N VAL A 498 7.22 -43.84 47.32
CA VAL A 498 5.83 -43.76 46.82
C VAL A 498 5.03 -42.70 47.59
N GLN A 499 5.12 -42.72 48.94
CA GLN A 499 4.49 -41.74 49.81
C GLN A 499 5.00 -40.31 49.53
N GLN A 500 6.29 -40.16 49.28
CA GLN A 500 6.92 -38.85 48.97
C GLN A 500 6.64 -38.34 47.58
N LEU A 501 6.34 -39.18 46.61
CA LEU A 501 6.00 -38.78 45.27
C LEU A 501 4.62 -38.12 45.19
N GLY A 502 3.67 -38.62 46.01
CA GLY A 502 2.29 -38.10 46.02
C GLY A 502 1.49 -38.55 44.79
N ALA A 503 0.29 -37.96 44.61
CA ALA A 503 -0.61 -38.27 43.49
C ALA A 503 -0.36 -37.28 42.35
N SER A 504 -0.22 -37.78 41.14
CA SER A 504 -0.23 -37.06 39.87
C SER A 504 0.49 -35.71 39.84
N PRO A 505 1.84 -35.67 39.89
CA PRO A 505 2.60 -34.40 39.78
C PRO A 505 2.36 -33.65 38.47
N GLU A 506 2.02 -34.39 37.39
CA GLU A 506 1.73 -33.83 36.08
C GLU A 506 0.42 -33.06 36.06
N GLU A 507 -0.65 -33.57 36.71
CA GLU A 507 -1.94 -32.85 36.80
C GLU A 507 -1.78 -31.57 37.64
N ALA A 508 -1.04 -31.65 38.73
CA ALA A 508 -0.74 -30.44 39.55
C ALA A 508 0.08 -29.39 38.79
N TYR A 509 1.00 -29.82 37.96
CA TYR A 509 1.75 -28.94 37.04
C TYR A 509 0.85 -28.33 36.01
N ALA A 510 -0.02 -29.10 35.33
CA ALA A 510 -0.96 -28.61 34.32
C ALA A 510 -1.91 -27.55 34.91
N ALA A 511 -2.41 -27.76 36.17
CA ALA A 511 -3.23 -26.75 36.83
C ALA A 511 -2.49 -25.42 37.06
N ARG A 512 -1.23 -25.49 37.56
CA ARG A 512 -0.41 -24.28 37.73
C ARG A 512 -0.12 -23.57 36.43
N LEU A 513 0.12 -24.33 35.36
CA LEU A 513 0.38 -23.77 34.02
C LEU A 513 -0.83 -22.99 33.50
N ILE A 514 -2.04 -23.54 33.64
CA ILE A 514 -3.31 -22.90 33.26
C ILE A 514 -3.47 -21.58 34.04
N GLU A 515 -3.26 -21.61 35.36
CA GLU A 515 -3.39 -20.44 36.21
C GLU A 515 -2.38 -19.33 35.81
N THR A 516 -1.13 -19.70 35.53
CA THR A 516 -0.08 -18.76 35.08
C THR A 516 -0.45 -18.11 33.76
N ARG A 517 -0.90 -18.89 32.77
CA ARG A 517 -1.32 -18.38 31.45
C ARG A 517 -2.53 -17.46 31.55
N ALA A 518 -3.54 -17.81 32.35
CA ALA A 518 -4.69 -16.95 32.62
C ALA A 518 -4.29 -15.61 33.28
N GLY A 519 -3.16 -15.57 33.96
CA GLY A 519 -2.56 -14.32 34.47
C GLY A 519 -2.07 -13.43 33.32
N TYR A 520 -1.34 -13.98 32.36
CA TYR A 520 -0.84 -13.24 31.19
C TYR A 520 -1.99 -12.80 30.28
N ASP A 521 -3.00 -13.65 30.06
CA ASP A 521 -4.19 -13.28 29.25
C ASP A 521 -4.89 -12.04 29.80
N ARG A 522 -5.03 -11.92 31.14
CA ARG A 522 -5.62 -10.73 31.77
C ARG A 522 -4.79 -9.45 31.59
N VAL A 523 -3.46 -9.57 31.57
CA VAL A 523 -2.59 -8.42 31.32
C VAL A 523 -2.67 -8.01 29.85
N GLU A 524 -2.78 -8.98 28.92
CA GLU A 524 -2.96 -8.71 27.48
C GLU A 524 -4.29 -8.01 27.21
N GLU A 525 -5.39 -8.44 27.88
CA GLU A 525 -6.68 -7.73 27.80
C GLU A 525 -6.55 -6.27 28.23
N GLY A 526 -5.86 -5.98 29.35
CA GLY A 526 -5.58 -4.62 29.79
C GLY A 526 -4.73 -3.83 28.80
N ALA A 527 -3.72 -4.47 28.19
CA ALA A 527 -2.89 -3.86 27.16
C ALA A 527 -3.69 -3.53 25.88
N ALA A 528 -4.67 -4.36 25.51
CA ALA A 528 -5.58 -4.10 24.40
C ALA A 528 -6.54 -2.93 24.68
N GLU A 529 -7.04 -2.78 25.91
CA GLU A 529 -7.86 -1.63 26.31
C GLU A 529 -7.07 -0.32 26.21
N VAL A 530 -5.80 -0.30 26.68
CA VAL A 530 -4.93 0.88 26.55
C VAL A 530 -4.67 1.22 25.08
N SER A 531 -4.40 0.21 24.24
CA SER A 531 -4.21 0.42 22.78
C SER A 531 -5.42 1.09 22.15
N SER A 532 -6.64 0.61 22.43
CA SER A 532 -7.88 1.19 21.93
C SER A 532 -8.12 2.62 22.41
N ALA A 533 -7.73 2.93 23.66
CA ALA A 533 -7.80 4.29 24.18
C ALA A 533 -6.81 5.22 23.46
N LEU A 534 -5.61 4.75 23.15
CA LEU A 534 -4.61 5.50 22.36
C LEU A 534 -5.11 5.78 20.94
N ASP A 535 -5.66 4.78 20.24
CA ASP A 535 -6.25 4.95 18.90
C ASP A 535 -7.37 6.02 18.93
N THR A 536 -8.21 6.00 19.96
CA THR A 536 -9.26 7.00 20.16
C THR A 536 -8.68 8.40 20.39
N THR A 537 -7.62 8.50 21.19
CA THR A 537 -6.94 9.77 21.48
C THR A 537 -6.31 10.36 20.23
N GLN A 538 -5.66 9.52 19.41
CA GLN A 538 -5.09 9.91 18.12
C GLN A 538 -6.19 10.42 17.17
N ALA A 539 -7.31 9.69 17.04
CA ALA A 539 -8.42 10.09 16.19
C ALA A 539 -9.01 11.46 16.60
N VAL A 540 -9.17 11.69 17.92
CA VAL A 540 -9.64 12.98 18.45
C VAL A 540 -8.63 14.09 18.18
N ALA A 541 -7.34 13.84 18.36
CA ALA A 541 -6.28 14.80 18.10
C ALA A 541 -6.21 15.19 16.62
N VAL A 542 -6.37 14.21 15.69
CA VAL A 542 -6.49 14.45 14.25
C VAL A 542 -7.69 15.34 13.94
N ALA A 543 -8.86 15.00 14.46
CA ALA A 543 -10.08 15.77 14.24
C ALA A 543 -9.95 17.20 14.78
N LEU A 544 -9.38 17.37 15.97
CA LEU A 544 -9.16 18.69 16.57
C LEU A 544 -8.17 19.52 15.75
N ARG A 545 -7.07 18.93 15.30
CA ARG A 545 -6.09 19.62 14.44
C ARG A 545 -6.73 20.09 13.14
N LYS A 546 -7.54 19.25 12.51
CA LYS A 546 -8.26 19.61 11.31
C LYS A 546 -9.23 20.77 11.58
N TYR A 547 -10.06 20.67 12.62
CA TYR A 547 -11.00 21.74 13.00
C TYR A 547 -10.32 23.09 13.26
N VAL A 548 -9.16 23.06 13.92
CA VAL A 548 -8.44 24.30 14.30
C VAL A 548 -7.76 24.95 13.09
N ASN A 549 -7.25 24.15 12.14
CA ASN A 549 -6.42 24.66 11.04
C ASN A 549 -7.19 24.87 9.73
N ASP A 550 -8.28 24.13 9.49
CA ASP A 550 -9.08 24.29 8.28
C ASP A 550 -9.93 25.58 8.35
N PRO A 551 -10.12 26.28 7.24
CA PRO A 551 -11.07 27.38 7.18
C PRO A 551 -12.50 26.84 7.39
N PRO A 552 -13.39 27.62 8.03
CA PRO A 552 -14.78 27.22 8.16
C PRO A 552 -15.43 27.01 6.78
N ALA A 553 -16.28 26.00 6.64
CA ALA A 553 -16.93 25.70 5.38
C ALA A 553 -17.78 26.88 4.89
N GLU A 554 -17.77 27.15 3.58
CA GLU A 554 -18.56 28.22 2.97
C GLU A 554 -20.05 28.12 3.37
N GLY A 555 -20.61 29.26 3.84
CA GLY A 555 -21.99 29.35 4.26
C GLY A 555 -22.29 28.96 5.71
N THR A 556 -21.26 28.57 6.48
CA THR A 556 -21.40 28.34 7.92
C THR A 556 -21.14 29.63 8.70
N THR A 557 -21.92 29.84 9.79
CA THR A 557 -21.74 30.95 10.74
C THR A 557 -20.66 30.62 11.80
N GLU A 558 -19.81 29.63 11.54
CA GLU A 558 -18.78 29.23 12.48
C GLU A 558 -17.67 30.29 12.58
N PRO A 559 -17.28 30.68 13.80
CA PRO A 559 -16.25 31.69 13.98
C PRO A 559 -14.88 31.14 13.59
N THR A 560 -14.11 31.95 12.86
CA THR A 560 -12.72 31.65 12.58
C THR A 560 -11.93 31.56 13.88
N VAL A 561 -11.17 30.45 14.06
CA VAL A 561 -10.35 30.26 15.26
C VAL A 561 -9.23 31.31 15.30
N ALA A 562 -9.10 32.01 16.42
CA ALA A 562 -8.06 33.03 16.59
C ALA A 562 -6.64 32.44 16.47
N ALA A 563 -5.71 33.19 15.90
CA ALA A 563 -4.35 32.72 15.64
C ALA A 563 -3.60 32.27 16.92
N GLU A 564 -3.86 32.93 18.04
CA GLU A 564 -3.28 32.56 19.35
C GLU A 564 -3.81 31.19 19.83
N VAL A 565 -5.10 30.91 19.64
CA VAL A 565 -5.73 29.63 19.98
C VAL A 565 -5.18 28.53 19.06
N LYS A 566 -5.02 28.79 17.76
CA LYS A 566 -4.39 27.85 16.82
C LYS A 566 -2.98 27.46 17.27
N ALA A 567 -2.16 28.45 17.61
CA ALA A 567 -0.78 28.21 18.04
C ALA A 567 -0.73 27.42 19.35
N SER A 568 -1.52 27.79 20.35
CA SER A 568 -1.61 27.08 21.63
C SER A 568 -2.07 25.63 21.44
N THR A 569 -3.17 25.42 20.73
CA THR A 569 -3.71 24.08 20.48
C THR A 569 -2.74 23.20 19.69
N ASN A 570 -2.07 23.73 18.67
CA ASN A 570 -1.07 22.97 17.95
C ASN A 570 0.13 22.57 18.82
N THR A 571 0.54 23.43 19.76
CA THR A 571 1.60 23.12 20.72
C THR A 571 1.17 22.00 21.68
N GLU A 572 -0.06 22.05 22.18
CA GLU A 572 -0.62 21.00 23.04
C GLU A 572 -0.78 19.66 22.29
N LEU A 573 -1.20 19.70 21.03
CA LEU A 573 -1.31 18.52 20.20
C LEU A 573 0.05 17.85 19.96
N VAL A 574 1.12 18.63 19.74
CA VAL A 574 2.48 18.09 19.61
C VAL A 574 2.94 17.43 20.91
N ALA A 575 2.66 18.04 22.08
CA ALA A 575 2.97 17.45 23.37
C ALA A 575 2.19 16.15 23.59
N THR A 576 0.89 16.14 23.30
CA THR A 576 0.04 14.93 23.39
C THR A 576 0.55 13.81 22.48
N ALA A 577 1.01 14.14 21.26
CA ALA A 577 1.59 13.14 20.37
C ALA A 577 2.86 12.49 20.93
N ALA A 578 3.72 13.29 21.56
CA ALA A 578 4.91 12.76 22.21
C ALA A 578 4.57 11.82 23.37
N GLU A 579 3.54 12.15 24.17
CA GLU A 579 3.03 11.29 25.24
C GLU A 579 2.44 9.98 24.69
N VAL A 580 1.61 10.06 23.65
CA VAL A 580 1.02 8.89 22.98
C VAL A 580 2.13 7.97 22.48
N PHE A 581 3.13 8.51 21.78
CA PHE A 581 4.28 7.73 21.29
C PHE A 581 5.08 7.06 22.42
N ALA A 582 5.27 7.74 23.54
CA ALA A 582 5.94 7.17 24.70
C ALA A 582 5.14 5.98 25.28
N ILE A 583 3.81 6.14 25.43
CA ILE A 583 2.94 5.07 25.95
C ILE A 583 2.88 3.88 24.97
N GLU A 584 2.85 4.12 23.66
CA GLU A 584 2.91 3.04 22.66
C GLU A 584 4.21 2.23 22.74
N ASN A 585 5.33 2.90 23.00
CA ASN A 585 6.61 2.22 23.21
C ASN A 585 6.60 1.35 24.46
N GLU A 586 6.06 1.87 25.57
CA GLU A 586 5.89 1.11 26.81
C GLU A 586 4.94 -0.10 26.60
N LEU A 587 3.84 0.12 25.90
CA LEU A 587 2.89 -0.94 25.58
C LEU A 587 3.51 -2.05 24.73
N ARG A 588 4.34 -1.68 23.74
CA ARG A 588 5.13 -2.65 22.94
C ARG A 588 6.11 -3.44 23.83
N ALA A 589 6.75 -2.78 24.80
CA ALA A 589 7.63 -3.47 25.75
C ALA A 589 6.86 -4.45 26.64
N ILE A 590 5.72 -4.02 27.19
CA ILE A 590 4.84 -4.89 28.01
C ILE A 590 4.36 -6.11 27.21
N ARG A 591 3.90 -5.92 25.96
CA ARG A 591 3.49 -7.04 25.11
C ARG A 591 4.62 -8.02 24.82
N ARG A 592 5.86 -7.54 24.64
CA ARG A 592 7.05 -8.41 24.52
C ARG A 592 7.27 -9.25 25.78
N GLU A 593 7.14 -8.64 26.95
CA GLU A 593 7.27 -9.35 28.23
C GLU A 593 6.16 -10.37 28.46
N ILE A 594 4.90 -10.04 28.11
CA ILE A 594 3.78 -10.96 28.17
C ILE A 594 4.03 -12.16 27.26
N THR A 595 4.45 -11.91 26.01
CA THR A 595 4.72 -12.98 25.05
C THR A 595 5.84 -13.90 25.54
N LEU A 596 6.94 -13.33 26.02
CA LEU A 596 8.05 -14.11 26.60
C LEU A 596 7.61 -14.86 27.85
N GLY A 597 6.84 -14.21 28.72
CA GLY A 597 6.28 -14.84 29.92
C GLY A 597 5.36 -16.01 29.62
N ASN A 598 4.49 -15.88 28.60
CA ASN A 598 3.65 -16.96 28.11
C ASN A 598 4.47 -18.13 27.52
N ASP A 599 5.50 -17.80 26.73
CA ASP A 599 6.41 -18.81 26.17
C ASP A 599 7.18 -19.55 27.28
N LEU A 600 7.52 -18.88 28.37
CA LEU A 600 8.22 -19.44 29.51
C LEU A 600 7.30 -20.02 30.59
N ALA A 601 5.99 -19.93 30.43
CA ALA A 601 5.05 -20.42 31.42
C ALA A 601 5.24 -21.92 31.71
N GLY A 602 5.54 -22.23 32.98
CA GLY A 602 5.87 -23.59 33.44
C GLY A 602 7.35 -23.98 33.31
N ALA A 603 8.20 -23.10 32.76
CA ALA A 603 9.65 -23.35 32.72
C ALA A 603 10.24 -23.44 34.14
N GLY A 604 11.06 -24.46 34.38
CA GLY A 604 11.76 -24.58 35.65
C GLY A 604 10.85 -24.88 36.86
N ASP A 605 9.66 -25.49 36.66
CA ASP A 605 8.81 -25.92 37.78
C ASP A 605 9.58 -26.88 38.70
N VAL A 606 9.92 -26.36 39.90
CA VAL A 606 10.73 -27.07 40.88
C VAL A 606 10.03 -28.33 41.38
N ALA A 607 8.68 -28.29 41.52
CA ALA A 607 7.91 -29.42 42.00
C ALA A 607 7.91 -30.57 40.99
N LEU A 608 7.74 -30.29 39.71
CA LEU A 608 7.79 -31.28 38.64
C LEU A 608 9.19 -31.87 38.48
N THR A 609 10.25 -31.04 38.59
CA THR A 609 11.63 -31.49 38.50
C THR A 609 11.97 -32.43 39.68
N ALA A 610 11.57 -32.07 40.91
CA ALA A 610 11.75 -32.89 42.09
C ALA A 610 10.96 -34.22 41.99
N ALA A 611 9.76 -34.19 41.43
CA ALA A 611 8.94 -35.40 41.21
C ALA A 611 9.61 -36.35 40.21
N ARG A 612 10.21 -35.84 39.13
CA ARG A 612 10.99 -36.64 38.15
C ARG A 612 12.19 -37.31 38.78
N GLU A 613 12.94 -36.61 39.61
CA GLU A 613 14.07 -37.21 40.31
C GLU A 613 13.64 -38.28 41.30
N LYS A 614 12.57 -38.07 42.08
CA LYS A 614 11.99 -39.08 42.95
C LYS A 614 11.48 -40.29 42.18
N ARG A 615 10.91 -40.15 41.00
CA ARG A 615 10.52 -41.25 40.11
C ARG A 615 11.74 -42.11 39.72
N ARG A 616 12.85 -41.51 39.34
CA ARG A 616 14.10 -42.22 39.02
C ARG A 616 14.60 -43.03 40.21
N GLN A 617 14.61 -42.42 41.42
CA GLN A 617 15.00 -43.11 42.65
C GLN A 617 14.02 -44.26 42.97
N LEU A 618 12.74 -44.07 42.81
CA LEU A 618 11.71 -45.08 43.06
C LEU A 618 11.81 -46.22 42.06
N LYS A 619 12.04 -45.96 40.75
CA LYS A 619 12.31 -46.98 39.74
C LYS A 619 13.49 -47.86 40.15
N ALA A 620 14.61 -47.24 40.61
CA ALA A 620 15.79 -48.01 41.04
C ALA A 620 15.45 -48.91 42.27
N ALA A 621 14.67 -48.43 43.23
CA ALA A 621 14.19 -49.21 44.38
C ALA A 621 13.26 -50.36 43.97
N GLN A 622 12.32 -50.10 43.04
CA GLN A 622 11.44 -51.15 42.48
C GLN A 622 12.21 -52.18 41.69
N ASP A 623 13.25 -51.81 40.93
CA ASP A 623 14.07 -52.74 40.17
C ASP A 623 14.91 -53.62 41.12
N ALA A 624 15.42 -53.09 42.22
CA ALA A 624 16.08 -53.87 43.25
C ALA A 624 15.13 -54.84 43.97
N GLU A 625 13.96 -54.38 44.38
CA GLU A 625 12.92 -55.21 44.99
C GLU A 625 12.47 -56.34 44.06
N GLN A 626 12.21 -56.07 42.76
CA GLN A 626 11.79 -57.03 41.79
C GLN A 626 12.84 -58.16 41.60
N ARG A 627 14.12 -57.81 41.57
CA ARG A 627 15.20 -58.85 41.50
C ARG A 627 15.17 -59.76 42.67
N LEU A 628 14.96 -59.28 43.89
CA LEU A 628 14.82 -60.06 45.09
C LEU A 628 13.54 -60.95 45.05
N LEU A 629 12.40 -60.38 44.65
CA LEU A 629 11.13 -61.05 44.54
C LEU A 629 11.16 -62.23 43.54
N VAL A 630 11.81 -62.04 42.40
CA VAL A 630 12.01 -63.14 41.40
C VAL A 630 12.80 -64.29 42.04
N GLY A 631 13.85 -63.99 42.79
CA GLY A 631 14.66 -64.99 43.51
C GLY A 631 13.83 -65.80 44.51
N TYR A 632 12.85 -65.20 45.18
CA TYR A 632 12.00 -65.86 46.18
C TYR A 632 10.71 -66.44 45.60
N ALA A 633 10.43 -66.34 44.28
CA ALA A 633 9.16 -66.70 43.66
C ALA A 633 8.92 -68.24 43.75
N SER A 634 9.98 -69.06 43.78
CA SER A 634 9.93 -70.52 43.90
C SER A 634 9.68 -70.99 45.31
N ALA A 635 10.04 -70.15 46.35
CA ALA A 635 9.89 -70.46 47.77
C ALA A 635 8.61 -69.87 48.37
N SER A 636 7.71 -69.42 47.59
CA SER A 636 6.45 -68.80 48.06
C SER A 636 5.38 -69.83 48.45
N ARG A 637 4.44 -69.43 49.28
CA ARG A 637 3.27 -70.26 49.71
C ARG A 637 2.41 -70.73 48.52
N ASP A 638 2.33 -69.89 47.41
CA ASP A 638 1.71 -70.24 46.18
C ASP A 638 2.70 -69.95 45.03
N GLY A 639 3.50 -70.86 44.64
CA GLY A 639 4.57 -70.73 43.69
C GLY A 639 4.11 -70.40 42.27
N ASN A 640 2.91 -70.90 41.87
CA ASN A 640 2.33 -70.59 40.59
C ASN A 640 1.82 -69.12 40.52
N LYS A 641 1.15 -68.63 41.56
CA LYS A 641 0.71 -67.25 41.62
C LYS A 641 1.86 -66.29 41.75
N SER A 642 2.88 -66.63 42.58
CA SER A 642 4.11 -65.83 42.75
C SER A 642 4.89 -65.72 41.45
N LYS A 643 5.04 -66.80 40.69
CA LYS A 643 5.70 -66.78 39.34
C LYS A 643 4.93 -65.89 38.35
N LYS A 644 3.60 -65.97 38.33
CA LYS A 644 2.78 -65.09 37.47
C LYS A 644 2.95 -63.61 37.83
N LEU A 645 2.88 -63.25 39.12
CA LEU A 645 3.09 -61.92 39.60
C LEU A 645 4.50 -61.41 39.27
N ALA A 646 5.54 -62.27 39.42
CA ALA A 646 6.92 -61.99 39.04
C ALA A 646 7.05 -61.71 37.56
N ALA A 647 6.40 -62.48 36.67
CA ALA A 647 6.44 -62.26 35.25
C ALA A 647 5.75 -60.95 34.84
N LEU A 648 4.62 -60.58 35.46
CA LEU A 648 3.98 -59.31 35.24
C LEU A 648 4.85 -58.13 35.71
N GLY A 649 5.50 -58.27 36.88
CA GLY A 649 6.46 -57.26 37.41
C GLY A 649 7.66 -57.08 36.49
N GLU A 650 8.24 -58.16 35.93
CA GLU A 650 9.32 -58.10 34.94
C GLU A 650 8.87 -57.43 33.67
N ARG A 651 7.63 -57.67 33.21
CA ARG A 651 7.11 -57.01 32.02
C ARG A 651 6.94 -55.51 32.26
N ALA A 652 6.36 -55.12 33.42
CA ALA A 652 6.23 -53.74 33.81
C ALA A 652 7.59 -53.03 33.95
N ALA A 653 8.60 -53.75 34.46
CA ALA A 653 9.97 -53.23 34.52
C ALA A 653 10.57 -52.98 33.12
N ARG A 654 10.37 -53.89 32.16
CA ARG A 654 10.84 -53.70 30.77
C ARG A 654 10.20 -52.49 30.10
N ILE A 655 8.87 -52.30 30.29
CA ILE A 655 8.18 -51.10 29.76
C ILE A 655 8.74 -49.83 30.41
N SER A 656 8.97 -49.84 31.70
CA SER A 656 9.56 -48.73 32.43
C SER A 656 11.00 -48.42 31.95
N ASP A 657 11.76 -49.43 31.59
CA ASP A 657 13.12 -49.25 31.00
C ASP A 657 13.06 -48.62 29.59
N THR A 658 12.14 -49.08 28.77
CA THR A 658 11.91 -48.51 27.42
C THR A 658 11.53 -47.03 27.53
N LEU A 659 10.60 -46.69 28.44
CA LEU A 659 10.19 -45.31 28.67
C LEU A 659 11.32 -44.44 29.20
N ALA A 660 12.16 -44.94 30.11
CA ALA A 660 13.31 -44.23 30.64
C ALA A 660 14.38 -43.96 29.53
N GLN A 661 14.60 -44.91 28.63
CA GLN A 661 15.48 -44.74 27.48
C GLN A 661 14.89 -43.74 26.48
N THR A 662 13.55 -43.78 26.28
CA THR A 662 12.85 -42.84 25.40
C THR A 662 12.92 -41.41 25.98
N GLU A 663 12.76 -41.26 27.31
CA GLU A 663 12.90 -39.94 27.98
C GLU A 663 14.32 -39.38 27.78
N LEU A 664 15.36 -40.19 27.91
CA LEU A 664 16.74 -39.78 27.65
C LEU A 664 16.96 -39.39 26.17
N ALA A 665 16.34 -40.14 25.26
CA ALA A 665 16.42 -39.81 23.84
C ALA A 665 15.73 -38.46 23.52
N VAL A 666 14.58 -38.18 24.16
CA VAL A 666 13.93 -36.87 24.07
C VAL A 666 14.87 -35.76 24.56
N ASP A 667 15.49 -35.91 25.74
CA ASP A 667 16.43 -34.94 26.29
C ASP A 667 17.62 -34.70 25.33
N THR A 668 18.16 -35.77 24.73
CA THR A 668 19.26 -35.67 23.76
C THR A 668 18.85 -34.91 22.49
N ILE A 669 17.67 -35.20 21.95
CA ILE A 669 17.13 -34.52 20.76
C ILE A 669 16.93 -33.03 21.05
N VAL A 670 16.38 -32.69 22.22
CA VAL A 670 16.18 -31.30 22.65
C VAL A 670 17.52 -30.59 22.77
N ASP A 671 18.52 -31.19 23.41
CA ASP A 671 19.84 -30.59 23.57
C ASP A 671 20.53 -30.31 22.22
N GLN A 672 20.46 -31.26 21.29
CA GLN A 672 20.99 -31.07 19.93
C GLN A 672 20.25 -29.95 19.16
N ALA A 673 18.92 -29.97 19.21
CA ALA A 673 18.12 -28.95 18.55
C ALA A 673 18.33 -27.55 19.15
N MET A 674 18.50 -27.45 20.47
CA MET A 674 18.83 -26.22 21.16
C MET A 674 20.22 -25.68 20.78
N ALA A 675 21.22 -26.55 20.67
CA ALA A 675 22.55 -26.16 20.22
C ALA A 675 22.51 -25.61 18.79
N GLN A 676 21.79 -26.28 17.89
CA GLN A 676 21.62 -25.80 16.53
C GLN A 676 20.85 -24.48 16.47
N ALA A 677 19.76 -24.35 17.24
CA ALA A 677 18.98 -23.11 17.33
C ALA A 677 19.83 -21.91 17.79
N LYS A 678 20.70 -22.11 18.79
CA LYS A 678 21.63 -21.06 19.25
C LYS A 678 22.57 -20.58 18.14
N ILE A 679 23.10 -21.51 17.33
CA ILE A 679 23.97 -21.15 16.19
C ILE A 679 23.19 -20.35 15.16
N THR A 680 22.00 -20.81 14.80
CA THR A 680 21.13 -20.12 13.82
C THR A 680 20.76 -18.72 14.32
N ILE A 681 20.32 -18.58 15.57
CA ILE A 681 19.93 -17.27 16.16
C ILE A 681 21.12 -16.31 16.20
N ALA A 682 22.33 -16.82 16.55
CA ALA A 682 23.53 -15.97 16.54
C ALA A 682 23.88 -15.50 15.11
N GLN A 683 23.67 -16.34 14.09
CA GLN A 683 23.84 -15.93 12.69
C GLN A 683 22.80 -14.89 12.27
N GLU A 684 21.52 -15.12 12.59
CA GLU A 684 20.46 -14.15 12.28
C GLU A 684 20.65 -12.82 13.00
N ARG A 685 21.14 -12.81 14.26
CA ARG A 685 21.51 -11.58 14.94
C ARG A 685 22.59 -10.80 14.18
N GLN A 686 23.63 -11.49 13.69
CA GLN A 686 24.66 -10.85 12.87
C GLN A 686 24.09 -10.29 11.56
N ASN A 687 23.15 -10.99 10.93
CA ASN A 687 22.47 -10.53 9.73
C ASN A 687 21.65 -9.27 10.02
N VAL A 688 20.87 -9.27 11.10
CA VAL A 688 20.07 -8.10 11.51
C VAL A 688 20.94 -6.89 11.81
N ASP A 689 22.08 -7.08 12.52
CA ASP A 689 23.03 -6.00 12.81
C ASP A 689 23.68 -5.44 11.54
N ALA A 690 24.01 -6.32 10.56
CA ALA A 690 24.50 -5.91 9.25
C ALA A 690 23.45 -5.10 8.48
N TYR A 691 22.20 -5.59 8.38
CA TYR A 691 21.11 -4.89 7.73
C TYR A 691 20.76 -3.55 8.38
N LYS A 692 20.85 -3.45 9.72
CA LYS A 692 20.69 -2.16 10.41
C LYS A 692 21.76 -1.16 10.00
N THR A 693 22.99 -1.63 9.83
CA THR A 693 24.12 -0.77 9.40
C THR A 693 23.88 -0.29 7.96
N GLU A 694 23.53 -1.19 7.06
CA GLU A 694 23.19 -0.86 5.67
C GLU A 694 21.97 0.07 5.59
N LEU A 695 20.93 -0.18 6.39
CA LEU A 695 19.74 0.68 6.43
C LEU A 695 20.10 2.12 6.86
N ALA A 696 20.95 2.28 7.88
CA ALA A 696 21.39 3.61 8.32
C ALA A 696 22.15 4.38 7.23
N GLU A 697 22.95 3.68 6.41
CA GLU A 697 23.60 4.27 5.23
C GLU A 697 22.59 4.68 4.17
N TYR A 698 21.63 3.81 3.85
CA TYR A 698 20.55 4.10 2.90
C TYR A 698 19.62 5.23 3.37
N GLU A 699 19.33 5.33 4.66
CA GLU A 699 18.55 6.44 5.23
C GLU A 699 19.24 7.78 5.00
N ILE A 700 20.57 7.86 5.21
CA ILE A 700 21.34 9.08 4.95
C ILE A 700 21.32 9.44 3.47
N GLU A 701 21.54 8.47 2.58
CA GLU A 701 21.52 8.68 1.15
C GLU A 701 20.12 9.07 0.65
N SER A 702 19.10 8.36 1.06
CA SER A 702 17.68 8.63 0.72
C SER A 702 17.26 10.02 1.19
N ARG A 703 17.65 10.41 2.42
CA ARG A 703 17.40 11.75 2.95
C ARG A 703 18.06 12.83 2.09
N SER A 704 19.30 12.63 1.67
CA SER A 704 20.02 13.58 0.82
C SER A 704 19.40 13.72 -0.57
N ILE A 705 19.05 12.59 -1.20
CA ILE A 705 18.36 12.57 -2.49
C ILE A 705 16.97 13.18 -2.36
N GLY A 706 16.23 12.78 -1.34
CA GLY A 706 14.89 13.28 -1.04
C GLY A 706 14.85 14.78 -0.80
N ALA A 707 15.82 15.34 -0.06
CA ALA A 707 15.97 16.77 0.14
C ALA A 707 16.21 17.52 -1.19
N THR A 708 17.03 16.94 -2.06
CA THR A 708 17.32 17.53 -3.38
C THR A 708 16.09 17.52 -4.28
N VAL A 709 15.41 16.39 -4.37
CA VAL A 709 14.18 16.21 -5.16
C VAL A 709 13.08 17.13 -4.66
N LEU A 710 12.82 17.11 -3.36
CA LEU A 710 11.73 17.91 -2.79
C LEU A 710 12.03 19.41 -2.86
N GLY A 711 13.29 19.83 -2.64
CA GLY A 711 13.70 21.21 -2.79
C GLY A 711 13.57 21.74 -4.23
N ALA A 712 13.80 20.89 -5.25
CA ALA A 712 13.54 21.23 -6.65
C ALA A 712 12.01 21.29 -6.89
N SER A 713 11.26 20.30 -6.45
CA SER A 713 9.80 20.22 -6.62
C SER A 713 9.07 21.36 -5.91
N PHE A 714 9.51 21.82 -4.74
CA PHE A 714 8.97 23.02 -4.09
C PHE A 714 9.09 24.26 -4.96
N LYS A 715 10.24 24.46 -5.64
CA LYS A 715 10.45 25.60 -6.55
C LYS A 715 9.54 25.49 -7.78
N ASP A 716 9.38 24.28 -8.33
CA ASP A 716 8.55 24.05 -9.50
C ASP A 716 7.06 24.25 -9.17
N VAL A 717 6.57 23.71 -8.04
CA VAL A 717 5.18 23.91 -7.58
C VAL A 717 4.93 25.38 -7.25
N LYS A 718 5.88 26.06 -6.58
CA LYS A 718 5.81 27.51 -6.35
C LYS A 718 5.68 28.29 -7.65
N ALA A 719 6.46 27.94 -8.69
CA ALA A 719 6.38 28.59 -10.00
C ALA A 719 5.02 28.32 -10.68
N LYS A 720 4.48 27.09 -10.59
CA LYS A 720 3.14 26.75 -11.08
C LYS A 720 2.07 27.57 -10.37
N PHE A 721 2.15 27.72 -9.05
CA PHE A 721 1.18 28.55 -8.29
C PHE A 721 1.27 30.03 -8.66
N TYR A 722 2.49 30.54 -8.85
CA TYR A 722 2.66 31.91 -9.34
C TYR A 722 2.00 32.11 -10.70
N ASP A 723 2.17 31.18 -11.64
CA ASP A 723 1.49 31.23 -12.95
C ASP A 723 -0.04 31.22 -12.82
N VAL A 724 -0.58 30.38 -11.92
CA VAL A 724 -2.04 30.36 -11.62
C VAL A 724 -2.49 31.73 -11.09
N ILE A 725 -1.81 32.28 -10.09
CA ILE A 725 -2.15 33.59 -9.49
C ILE A 725 -2.14 34.68 -10.55
N VAL A 726 -1.07 34.78 -11.35
CA VAL A 726 -0.98 35.78 -12.43
C VAL A 726 -2.12 35.63 -13.44
N ARG A 727 -2.47 34.40 -13.81
CA ARG A 727 -3.59 34.16 -14.76
C ARG A 727 -4.95 34.52 -14.16
N THR A 728 -5.15 34.29 -12.87
CA THR A 728 -6.41 34.69 -12.19
C THR A 728 -6.49 36.22 -12.08
N ASP A 729 -5.38 36.89 -11.76
CA ASP A 729 -5.31 38.36 -11.73
C ASP A 729 -5.59 38.99 -13.10
N VAL A 730 -4.96 38.44 -14.15
CA VAL A 730 -5.22 38.89 -15.53
C VAL A 730 -6.68 38.65 -15.90
N GLY A 731 -7.23 37.45 -15.56
CA GLY A 731 -8.63 37.13 -15.81
C GLY A 731 -9.60 38.08 -15.10
N ALA A 732 -9.33 38.47 -13.85
CA ALA A 732 -10.11 39.45 -13.11
C ALA A 732 -10.03 40.85 -13.77
N ILE A 733 -8.85 41.25 -14.25
CA ILE A 733 -8.68 42.50 -15.02
C ILE A 733 -9.45 42.44 -16.33
N ASP A 734 -9.42 41.31 -17.04
CA ASP A 734 -10.14 41.12 -18.31
C ASP A 734 -11.67 41.23 -18.13
N VAL A 735 -12.21 40.78 -17.00
CA VAL A 735 -13.63 40.98 -16.63
C VAL A 735 -13.93 42.45 -16.53
N VAL A 736 -13.16 43.23 -15.75
CA VAL A 736 -13.38 44.66 -15.54
C VAL A 736 -13.23 45.44 -16.86
N TRP A 737 -12.27 45.08 -17.72
CA TRP A 737 -12.10 45.71 -19.03
C TRP A 737 -13.27 45.41 -19.95
N SER A 738 -13.76 44.16 -19.99
CA SER A 738 -14.93 43.80 -20.81
C SER A 738 -16.19 44.51 -20.36
N GLN A 739 -16.44 44.60 -19.06
CA GLN A 739 -17.57 45.38 -18.49
C GLN A 739 -17.45 46.85 -18.84
N LYS A 740 -16.24 47.42 -18.79
CA LYS A 740 -15.99 48.82 -19.18
C LYS A 740 -16.24 49.06 -20.66
N GLU A 741 -15.76 48.20 -21.55
CA GLU A 741 -16.00 48.30 -22.99
C GLU A 741 -17.49 48.21 -23.31
N ASP A 742 -18.23 47.32 -22.65
CA ASP A 742 -19.69 47.22 -22.78
C ASP A 742 -20.41 48.50 -22.34
N ALA A 743 -20.00 49.08 -21.22
CA ALA A 743 -20.55 50.35 -20.70
C ALA A 743 -20.22 51.52 -21.64
N ASP A 744 -19.02 51.63 -22.17
CA ASP A 744 -18.61 52.67 -23.14
C ASP A 744 -19.40 52.57 -24.44
N ASP A 745 -19.69 51.35 -24.92
CA ASP A 745 -20.51 51.13 -26.10
C ASP A 745 -21.99 51.46 -25.88
N ASP A 746 -22.54 51.22 -24.67
CA ASP A 746 -23.87 51.67 -24.28
C ASP A 746 -23.94 53.16 -24.23
N LEU A 747 -22.96 53.86 -23.66
CA LEU A 747 -22.89 55.33 -23.66
C LEU A 747 -22.86 55.88 -25.07
N LYS A 748 -22.05 55.32 -25.97
CA LYS A 748 -22.01 55.74 -27.38
C LYS A 748 -23.41 55.58 -28.07
N ARG A 749 -24.12 54.49 -27.81
CA ARG A 749 -25.45 54.22 -28.36
C ARG A 749 -26.46 55.19 -27.81
N LEU A 750 -26.48 55.38 -26.48
CA LEU A 750 -27.35 56.36 -25.86
C LEU A 750 -27.11 57.77 -26.39
N ASN A 751 -25.88 58.14 -26.59
CA ASN A 751 -25.56 59.45 -27.21
C ASN A 751 -26.02 59.56 -28.64
N LEU A 752 -25.90 58.48 -29.45
CA LEU A 752 -26.43 58.44 -30.82
C LEU A 752 -27.95 58.46 -30.88
N SER A 753 -28.65 57.72 -29.94
CA SER A 753 -30.12 57.76 -29.90
C SER A 753 -30.60 59.16 -29.45
N ARG A 754 -29.99 59.73 -28.42
CA ARG A 754 -30.25 61.10 -27.96
C ARG A 754 -30.04 62.11 -29.08
N SER A 755 -28.99 61.95 -29.89
CA SER A 755 -28.70 62.87 -31.00
C SER A 755 -29.73 62.68 -32.12
N ARG A 756 -30.25 61.51 -32.38
CA ARG A 756 -31.34 61.22 -33.33
C ARG A 756 -32.65 61.81 -32.82
N GLU A 757 -32.98 61.58 -31.54
CA GLU A 757 -34.20 62.14 -30.93
C GLU A 757 -34.18 63.64 -30.92
N LEU A 758 -33.04 64.30 -30.54
CA LEU A 758 -32.86 65.72 -30.63
C LEU A 758 -33.00 66.26 -32.07
N LYS A 759 -32.50 65.50 -33.05
CA LYS A 759 -32.69 65.84 -34.44
C LYS A 759 -34.14 65.76 -34.88
N GLN A 760 -34.83 64.68 -34.49
CA GLN A 760 -36.28 64.48 -34.76
C GLN A 760 -37.10 65.61 -34.09
N LEU A 761 -36.89 65.90 -32.81
CA LEU A 761 -37.53 67.00 -32.11
C LEU A 761 -37.25 68.38 -32.79
N LYS A 762 -36.05 68.56 -33.28
CA LYS A 762 -35.69 69.75 -34.00
C LYS A 762 -36.40 69.87 -35.34
N ASP A 763 -36.50 68.74 -36.08
CA ASP A 763 -37.23 68.65 -37.36
C ASP A 763 -38.75 68.82 -37.11
N GLU A 764 -39.36 68.20 -36.08
CA GLU A 764 -40.75 68.41 -35.66
C GLU A 764 -41.00 69.83 -35.22
N PHE A 765 -40.10 70.44 -34.47
CA PHE A 765 -40.22 71.82 -34.08
C PHE A 765 -40.13 72.77 -35.26
N LYS A 766 -39.33 72.49 -36.23
CA LYS A 766 -39.21 73.21 -37.47
C LYS A 766 -40.51 73.12 -38.29
N ASP A 767 -41.07 71.89 -38.41
CA ASP A 767 -42.31 71.61 -39.10
C ASP A 767 -43.51 72.36 -38.41
N ILE A 768 -43.53 72.47 -37.08
CA ILE A 768 -44.51 73.20 -36.32
C ILE A 768 -44.31 74.71 -36.56
N LEU A 769 -43.10 75.19 -36.62
CA LEU A 769 -42.83 76.61 -36.93
C LEU A 769 -43.16 76.94 -38.38
N ASP A 770 -42.85 76.12 -39.29
CA ASP A 770 -43.20 76.35 -40.72
C ASP A 770 -44.73 76.22 -40.95
N ALA A 771 -45.44 75.44 -40.18
CA ALA A 771 -46.90 75.37 -40.17
C ALA A 771 -47.58 76.56 -39.43
N ALA A 772 -46.93 77.27 -38.50
CA ALA A 772 -47.41 78.35 -37.74
C ALA A 772 -47.12 79.75 -38.37
N MET A 773 -46.34 79.84 -39.44
CA MET A 773 -46.04 81.10 -40.13
C MET A 773 -46.79 81.19 -41.44
N PRO A 774 -47.69 82.21 -41.59
CA PRO A 774 -48.25 82.45 -42.92
C PRO A 774 -47.20 82.99 -43.84
N SER A 775 -47.15 82.44 -45.11
CA SER A 775 -46.18 82.78 -46.16
C SER A 775 -46.19 84.31 -46.48
N PRO A 776 -45.10 85.00 -46.22
CA PRO A 776 -44.87 86.31 -46.79
C PRO A 776 -44.18 86.17 -48.11
N GLY A 777 -44.76 86.96 -49.09
CA GLY A 777 -44.22 87.13 -50.43
C GLY A 777 -42.73 87.49 -50.43
N THR A 778 -42.03 86.94 -51.41
CA THR A 778 -40.62 87.17 -51.67
C THR A 778 -40.27 88.66 -51.79
N PRO A 779 -39.21 89.13 -51.12
CA PRO A 779 -38.21 89.94 -51.74
C PRO A 779 -36.82 89.39 -51.71
N LYS A 780 -36.16 89.60 -52.88
CA LYS A 780 -34.71 89.26 -52.98
C LYS A 780 -33.96 89.97 -51.86
N ALA A 781 -33.22 89.31 -51.03
CA ALA A 781 -32.31 89.86 -50.06
C ALA A 781 -30.89 89.40 -50.36
N ALA A 782 -29.98 90.34 -50.25
CA ALA A 782 -28.57 90.28 -50.47
C ALA A 782 -27.83 89.31 -49.56
N GLU A 783 -26.76 88.75 -50.05
CA GLU A 783 -25.79 87.95 -49.31
C GLU A 783 -25.28 88.65 -48.07
N PRO A 784 -25.26 88.01 -46.87
CA PRO A 784 -24.53 88.56 -45.73
C PRO A 784 -23.04 88.14 -45.85
N PRO A 785 -22.11 88.95 -45.33
CA PRO A 785 -20.69 88.65 -45.35
C PRO A 785 -20.29 87.49 -44.48
N PRO A 786 -19.18 86.82 -44.82
CA PRO A 786 -18.74 85.63 -44.09
C PRO A 786 -18.28 85.94 -42.67
N MET A 787 -18.85 85.21 -41.69
CA MET A 787 -18.42 85.25 -40.32
C MET A 787 -17.03 84.62 -40.18
N PRO A 788 -16.15 85.15 -39.29
CA PRO A 788 -14.79 84.60 -39.10
C PRO A 788 -14.87 83.26 -38.29
N ALA A 789 -14.04 82.30 -38.72
CA ALA A 789 -13.80 81.05 -38.08
C ALA A 789 -13.28 81.24 -36.64
N PRO A 790 -13.75 80.54 -35.64
CA PRO A 790 -13.14 80.56 -34.34
C PRO A 790 -11.73 79.94 -34.38
N SER A 791 -10.82 80.74 -33.88
CA SER A 791 -9.40 80.44 -33.71
C SER A 791 -9.19 79.23 -32.82
N ALA A 792 -8.42 78.28 -33.31
CA ALA A 792 -7.85 77.17 -32.52
C ALA A 792 -6.86 77.72 -31.45
N PRO A 793 -6.82 77.15 -30.25
CA PRO A 793 -5.72 77.43 -29.34
C PRO A 793 -4.49 76.60 -29.77
N SER A 794 -3.45 77.33 -30.07
CA SER A 794 -2.11 76.81 -30.27
C SER A 794 -1.52 76.30 -28.98
N GLY A 795 -0.88 75.16 -29.10
CA GLY A 795 -0.08 74.66 -28.01
C GLY A 795 0.53 73.28 -28.36
N SER A 796 1.52 73.26 -29.22
CA SER A 796 2.59 72.26 -29.18
C SER A 796 3.72 72.74 -28.26
N PRO A 797 4.42 71.86 -27.56
CA PRO A 797 5.43 71.06 -28.21
C PRO A 797 5.52 69.64 -27.64
N ASP A 798 6.10 68.70 -28.14
CA ASP A 798 7.43 68.47 -28.63
C ASP A 798 7.58 67.02 -29.18
N LYS A 799 8.56 66.81 -30.01
CA LYS A 799 8.90 65.61 -30.70
C LYS A 799 9.41 64.54 -29.77
N GLY A 800 8.95 63.29 -30.01
CA GLY A 800 9.56 62.10 -29.50
C GLY A 800 9.25 60.93 -30.44
N THR A 801 10.25 60.58 -31.20
CA THR A 801 10.42 59.52 -32.18
C THR A 801 9.88 58.16 -31.76
N GLY A 802 9.21 57.51 -32.70
CA GLY A 802 9.57 56.16 -33.09
C GLY A 802 8.67 55.00 -32.61
N GLY A 803 8.19 54.28 -33.55
CA GLY A 803 7.87 52.86 -33.35
C GLY A 803 6.46 52.40 -33.68
N ASP A 804 6.21 52.37 -34.96
CA ASP A 804 5.11 51.62 -35.54
C ASP A 804 5.25 50.12 -35.23
N THR A 805 4.36 49.59 -34.45
CA THR A 805 4.12 48.15 -34.40
C THR A 805 2.60 47.87 -34.36
N ARG A 806 2.11 47.78 -35.56
CA ARG A 806 0.80 47.10 -35.79
C ARG A 806 0.93 45.64 -35.36
N VAL A 807 0.35 45.27 -34.26
CA VAL A 807 0.06 43.88 -33.90
C VAL A 807 -1.28 43.50 -34.51
N LYS A 808 -1.25 42.63 -35.52
CA LYS A 808 -2.42 41.95 -36.04
C LYS A 808 -2.89 40.96 -34.98
N PRO A 809 -4.20 40.78 -34.71
CA PRO A 809 -4.71 39.68 -33.91
C PRO A 809 -4.73 38.44 -34.78
N GLY A 810 -3.75 37.55 -34.59
CA GLY A 810 -3.77 36.20 -35.05
C GLY A 810 -3.90 35.30 -33.83
N ALA A 811 -5.13 34.83 -33.56
CA ALA A 811 -5.33 33.75 -32.60
C ALA A 811 -4.84 32.45 -33.25
N GLU A 812 -3.64 32.04 -32.94
CA GLU A 812 -3.23 30.64 -33.12
C GLU A 812 -3.74 29.83 -31.95
N VAL A 813 -4.61 28.88 -32.29
CA VAL A 813 -5.05 27.78 -31.43
C VAL A 813 -3.81 26.96 -31.03
N PRO A 814 -3.54 26.71 -29.73
CA PRO A 814 -2.44 25.84 -29.36
C PRO A 814 -2.69 24.45 -29.92
N LYS A 815 -1.81 23.98 -30.79
CA LYS A 815 -1.69 22.56 -31.17
C LYS A 815 -1.45 21.76 -29.89
N ALA A 816 -2.13 20.61 -29.81
CA ALA A 816 -1.95 19.60 -28.80
C ALA A 816 -0.46 19.42 -28.45
N ALA A 817 -0.16 19.40 -27.15
CA ALA A 817 1.17 19.31 -26.61
C ALA A 817 1.92 18.13 -27.25
N PRO A 818 3.11 18.36 -27.83
CA PRO A 818 3.98 17.26 -28.18
C PRO A 818 4.59 16.71 -26.89
N THR A 819 4.61 15.40 -26.79
CA THR A 819 5.45 14.64 -25.88
C THR A 819 6.80 15.30 -25.70
N VAL A 820 7.14 15.61 -24.46
CA VAL A 820 8.42 16.15 -24.05
C VAL A 820 9.53 15.23 -24.56
N ARG A 821 10.34 15.71 -25.47
CA ARG A 821 11.69 15.20 -25.71
C ARG A 821 12.62 15.91 -24.73
N PRO A 822 13.48 15.23 -24.00
CA PRO A 822 14.57 15.87 -23.31
C PRO A 822 15.67 16.15 -24.34
N ASP A 823 15.88 17.41 -24.69
CA ASP A 823 17.11 17.87 -25.32
C ASP A 823 18.21 17.87 -24.26
N ASN A 824 19.10 16.92 -24.38
CA ASN A 824 20.36 16.94 -23.66
C ASN A 824 21.49 16.91 -24.66
N GLU A 825 21.92 18.06 -25.13
CA GLU A 825 23.25 18.30 -25.71
C GLU A 825 24.02 19.29 -24.83
N THR A 826 24.81 18.73 -23.93
CA THR A 826 26.04 19.38 -23.47
C THR A 826 27.17 18.35 -23.53
N LYS A 827 27.95 18.45 -24.58
CA LYS A 827 29.27 17.82 -24.71
C LYS A 827 30.20 18.35 -23.62
N PRO A 828 30.89 17.51 -22.87
CA PRO A 828 32.09 17.90 -22.18
C PRO A 828 33.28 17.76 -23.15
N LYS A 829 33.99 18.85 -23.33
CA LYS A 829 35.33 18.90 -23.95
C LYS A 829 36.30 18.13 -23.06
N GLY A 830 37.14 17.34 -23.73
CA GLY A 830 38.14 16.53 -23.09
C GLY A 830 39.27 17.34 -22.44
N GLY A 831 39.93 16.73 -21.52
CA GLY A 831 41.15 17.11 -20.86
C GLY A 831 41.83 15.88 -20.32
N SER A 832 42.89 15.50 -20.98
CA SER A 832 43.83 14.44 -20.67
C SER A 832 44.49 14.59 -19.31
N LYS A 833 44.52 13.59 -18.49
CA LYS A 833 45.69 12.88 -17.98
C LYS A 833 45.27 11.68 -17.13
#